data_beed26bd545a3c153edc538f5d217e1b
#
_entry.id   beed26bd545a3c153edc538f5d217e1b
#
_cell.length_a   1.000
_cell.length_b   1.000
_cell.length_c   1.000
_cell.angle_alpha   90.00
_cell.angle_beta   90.00
_cell.angle_gamma   90.00
#
_symmetry.space_group_name_H-M   'P 1'
#
loop_
_entity.id
_entity.type
_entity.pdbx_description
1 polymer ?
#
loop_
_entity_poly.entity_id
_entity_poly.type
_entity_poly.pdbx_seq_one_letter_code
_entity_poly.pdbx_strand_id
1 'polypeptide(L)'
;VGLAKVDISPEMPVCLNGFGGRTGESEGVRQRIVASAIAVAGTEGDADTVVVITVETLGIPDALAERIATRLAPHGISRSRLALCATHTHSAPMIPGCANTLFGESIPADRWARILAYGAVLEAKLEQVALMALADRRPAMLTHATGRLGFAFNRRTPGGPVDHDLPVLVVQEPDGRLRGLFSTYACHCVTLADSMVSGDWAGYAVHHLERRHPGCQAMISIGCGADANPRGGVVGGNWEVADLLGREMADEIDRLLESPREPITTPPRATFDRLTLQLASLPDRAGWEDRARQGGAIGHHARAQLERIERGEEPATEISYPVQTVTFGDALAWVFLPGEVVVDYSIRLKRELDGGRVWIHAYANACPGYVPSERILAEGGYEGGQAMVYYDIPGPYASGIEDRIVAAVRRRLDDRFPAPADASRTGGIQPLPPQRSLASLRVPPGFAVELVAAEPMVESPVAVAFGPDGRIWVAEMADYPSGGPDGRPGGRIRCLEDLDGDGFPERATVFVEGIPFPTGITAWRDGLLVCAAPDILFVADTDGDGRADRSESLFSGFATHNFQARVNSLEHALEGGLEGSCGLFGGEIRSGRNGTITPLGGRDFRIDPDTGSIEAAAGSSQQGRVRNDAGDWFGCNNSTFAIHFPLADAWLRRNPAATARRTAVPIDSPPGPGQLFPLSTQVLFKLSGPAGRATAACGLGVYRDELLGTAAAGPFTGDLFTCEPVNNLVHHQRLSRAGATFVGGRVTGEERQEFLASTDPWFRPVQVRTGPDGALWVVDMYRYVIEHPIWIPEETLAGLDPRAGADRGRIYRVVPKDRPLRKMHRVDDIPTADLASALDCPNGTVRDLIQQQIEWRGDRSVVPPLERLAAESPRPAVRIQALATLSNLGAVPPSLLVRGLADTDPDVRRRAVRVVRAQGAARDDTALADATAALAEDPSTAVRLEVAAAADTLPPPIAARTLVKLADSDGEDDFFTVTIASSLSTDIAAAVAASIEARWAGGGRESTAIDDLTEAA
;
A
#
# COMPACT_ATOMS: atom_id res chain seq x y z
N VAL A 1 7.56 36.76 -12.39
CA VAL A 1 6.25 36.14 -12.64
C VAL A 1 5.13 37.13 -12.42
N GLY A 2 4.10 37.14 -13.29
CA GLY A 2 2.87 37.89 -13.13
C GLY A 2 1.67 36.96 -13.08
N LEU A 3 0.67 37.30 -12.27
CA LEU A 3 -0.56 36.54 -12.08
C LEU A 3 -1.77 37.44 -12.19
N ALA A 4 -2.83 36.97 -12.83
CA ALA A 4 -4.09 37.69 -12.93
C ALA A 4 -5.28 36.74 -13.05
N LYS A 5 -6.45 37.19 -12.62
CA LYS A 5 -7.70 36.45 -12.72
C LYS A 5 -8.86 37.40 -13.05
N VAL A 6 -9.78 36.94 -13.90
CA VAL A 6 -10.99 37.66 -14.23
C VAL A 6 -12.21 36.72 -14.17
N ASP A 7 -13.35 37.25 -13.74
CA ASP A 7 -14.63 36.57 -13.76
C ASP A 7 -15.17 36.50 -15.20
N ILE A 8 -15.50 35.29 -15.65
CA ILE A 8 -16.08 35.01 -16.97
C ILE A 8 -17.50 34.45 -16.88
N SER A 9 -18.11 34.49 -15.69
CA SER A 9 -19.50 34.02 -15.50
C SER A 9 -20.46 34.81 -16.39
N PRO A 10 -21.46 34.16 -17.00
CA PRO A 10 -22.43 34.85 -17.86
C PRO A 10 -23.34 35.74 -17.01
N GLU A 11 -23.65 36.93 -17.52
CA GLU A 11 -24.60 37.87 -16.89
C GLU A 11 -26.06 37.61 -17.30
N MET A 12 -26.27 36.73 -18.29
CA MET A 12 -27.61 36.35 -18.79
C MET A 12 -27.65 34.84 -18.97
N PRO A 13 -28.83 34.21 -18.98
CA PRO A 13 -29.00 32.83 -19.35
C PRO A 13 -28.41 32.53 -20.73
N VAL A 14 -27.65 31.44 -20.84
CA VAL A 14 -27.01 30.98 -22.09
C VAL A 14 -26.95 29.44 -22.07
N CYS A 15 -27.01 28.80 -23.22
CA CYS A 15 -26.86 27.37 -23.33
C CYS A 15 -25.51 26.94 -22.75
N LEU A 16 -25.53 25.90 -21.87
CA LEU A 16 -24.32 25.28 -21.33
C LEU A 16 -23.83 24.19 -22.27
N ASN A 17 -22.53 24.02 -22.33
CA ASN A 17 -21.87 23.01 -23.16
C ASN A 17 -21.69 21.68 -22.39
N GLY A 18 -21.28 20.58 -23.08
CA GLY A 18 -20.86 19.30 -22.53
C GLY A 18 -21.91 18.18 -22.51
N PHE A 19 -23.21 18.47 -22.44
CA PHE A 19 -24.26 17.45 -22.47
C PHE A 19 -25.30 17.69 -23.56
N GLY A 20 -25.39 16.78 -24.54
CA GLY A 20 -26.30 16.91 -25.68
C GLY A 20 -27.79 16.94 -25.33
N GLY A 21 -28.20 16.30 -24.22
CA GLY A 21 -29.58 16.31 -23.75
C GLY A 21 -30.00 17.61 -23.02
N ARG A 22 -29.07 18.54 -22.75
CA ARG A 22 -29.31 19.79 -22.03
C ARG A 22 -29.47 20.94 -23.03
N THR A 23 -30.57 20.94 -23.77
CA THR A 23 -30.83 21.92 -24.83
C THR A 23 -31.32 23.28 -24.32
N GLY A 24 -31.65 23.39 -23.02
CA GLY A 24 -32.09 24.64 -22.37
C GLY A 24 -30.91 25.58 -22.05
N GLU A 25 -31.28 26.79 -21.58
CA GLU A 25 -30.29 27.75 -21.11
C GLU A 25 -30.02 27.55 -19.59
N SER A 26 -28.91 28.12 -19.09
CA SER A 26 -28.52 28.05 -17.69
C SER A 26 -29.60 28.66 -16.77
N GLU A 27 -29.88 28.01 -15.64
CA GLU A 27 -30.86 28.43 -14.63
C GLU A 27 -30.24 29.35 -13.56
N GLY A 28 -28.93 29.49 -13.57
CA GLY A 28 -28.18 30.33 -12.64
C GLY A 28 -26.69 30.00 -12.57
N VAL A 29 -26.02 30.67 -11.64
CA VAL A 29 -24.60 30.48 -11.35
C VAL A 29 -24.47 29.90 -9.94
N ARG A 30 -24.05 28.65 -9.86
CA ARG A 30 -23.74 27.99 -8.56
C ARG A 30 -22.37 28.41 -8.07
N GLN A 31 -21.40 28.42 -8.98
CA GLN A 31 -20.04 28.83 -8.73
C GLN A 31 -19.61 29.77 -9.86
N ARG A 32 -19.04 30.93 -9.50
CA ARG A 32 -18.48 31.82 -10.50
C ARG A 32 -17.31 31.16 -11.18
N ILE A 33 -17.29 31.20 -12.49
CA ILE A 33 -16.24 30.67 -13.34
C ILE A 33 -15.24 31.76 -13.72
N VAL A 34 -13.96 31.36 -13.85
CA VAL A 34 -12.87 32.31 -14.02
C VAL A 34 -11.96 31.95 -15.21
N ALA A 35 -11.29 32.97 -15.73
CA ALA A 35 -10.08 32.82 -16.52
C ALA A 35 -8.90 33.35 -15.71
N SER A 36 -7.84 32.55 -15.56
CA SER A 36 -6.65 32.89 -14.80
C SER A 36 -5.40 32.83 -15.68
N ALA A 37 -4.48 33.78 -15.53
CA ALA A 37 -3.26 33.84 -16.33
C ALA A 37 -2.01 33.86 -15.43
N ILE A 38 -0.97 33.19 -15.90
CA ILE A 38 0.40 33.29 -15.41
C ILE A 38 1.31 33.75 -16.53
N ALA A 39 2.08 34.81 -16.30
CA ALA A 39 3.13 35.31 -17.20
C ALA A 39 4.49 35.05 -16.55
N VAL A 40 5.34 34.22 -17.17
CA VAL A 40 6.67 33.88 -16.70
C VAL A 40 7.72 34.43 -17.67
N ALA A 41 8.70 35.14 -17.15
CA ALA A 41 9.81 35.72 -17.90
C ALA A 41 11.15 35.45 -17.22
N GLY A 42 12.25 35.53 -17.94
CA GLY A 42 13.59 35.58 -17.37
C GLY A 42 13.86 36.90 -16.64
N THR A 43 14.95 36.95 -15.87
CA THR A 43 15.34 38.14 -15.12
C THR A 43 16.05 39.21 -15.98
N GLU A 44 16.51 38.85 -17.17
CA GLU A 44 17.31 39.71 -18.05
C GLU A 44 16.52 40.37 -19.22
N GLY A 45 15.19 40.29 -19.19
CA GLY A 45 14.36 40.93 -20.18
C GLY A 45 13.08 40.19 -20.58
N ASP A 46 12.27 40.83 -21.43
CA ASP A 46 10.95 40.33 -21.83
C ASP A 46 10.96 39.35 -23.01
N ALA A 47 12.12 39.13 -23.62
CA ALA A 47 12.24 38.38 -24.88
C ALA A 47 11.70 36.96 -24.83
N ASP A 48 11.70 36.32 -23.65
CA ASP A 48 11.30 34.93 -23.40
C ASP A 48 10.01 34.81 -22.60
N THR A 49 9.22 35.91 -22.48
CA THR A 49 7.97 35.86 -21.70
C THR A 49 6.96 34.87 -22.29
N VAL A 50 6.49 33.92 -21.50
CA VAL A 50 5.42 32.96 -21.82
C VAL A 50 4.19 33.28 -20.99
N VAL A 51 3.01 33.25 -21.62
CA VAL A 51 1.72 33.42 -20.96
C VAL A 51 0.92 32.13 -21.06
N VAL A 52 0.46 31.59 -19.94
CA VAL A 52 -0.50 30.48 -19.89
C VAL A 52 -1.79 30.97 -19.28
N ILE A 53 -2.91 30.70 -19.93
CA ILE A 53 -4.24 31.07 -19.47
C ILE A 53 -5.05 29.79 -19.24
N THR A 54 -5.52 29.56 -18.02
CA THR A 54 -6.53 28.54 -17.72
C THR A 54 -7.91 29.14 -17.78
N VAL A 55 -8.86 28.46 -18.41
CA VAL A 55 -10.21 28.95 -18.64
C VAL A 55 -11.22 27.90 -18.20
N GLU A 56 -12.10 28.24 -17.29
CA GLU A 56 -13.18 27.35 -16.86
C GLU A 56 -14.29 27.29 -17.93
N THR A 57 -14.02 26.50 -18.98
CA THR A 57 -14.90 26.26 -20.13
C THR A 57 -14.69 24.83 -20.67
N LEU A 58 -15.56 24.38 -21.57
CA LEU A 58 -15.45 23.03 -22.16
C LEU A 58 -14.19 22.88 -23.03
N GLY A 59 -13.89 23.85 -23.87
CA GLY A 59 -12.73 23.80 -24.79
C GLY A 59 -12.42 25.16 -25.41
N ILE A 60 -11.25 25.29 -25.97
CA ILE A 60 -10.78 26.50 -26.62
C ILE A 60 -10.77 26.28 -28.15
N PRO A 61 -11.64 26.91 -28.95
CA PRO A 61 -11.55 26.84 -30.39
C PRO A 61 -10.23 27.44 -30.92
N ASP A 62 -9.63 26.79 -31.92
CA ASP A 62 -8.38 27.25 -32.56
C ASP A 62 -8.46 28.72 -33.03
N ALA A 63 -9.56 29.06 -33.69
CA ALA A 63 -9.79 30.45 -34.16
C ALA A 63 -9.81 31.46 -32.99
N LEU A 64 -10.29 31.11 -31.82
CA LEU A 64 -10.25 31.98 -30.64
C LEU A 64 -8.80 32.16 -30.17
N ALA A 65 -8.04 31.05 -30.05
CA ALA A 65 -6.64 31.11 -29.66
C ALA A 65 -5.79 31.99 -30.61
N GLU A 66 -6.03 31.89 -31.91
CA GLU A 66 -5.34 32.70 -32.92
C GLU A 66 -5.71 34.20 -32.82
N ARG A 67 -6.99 34.53 -32.54
CA ARG A 67 -7.40 35.94 -32.34
C ARG A 67 -6.75 36.52 -31.07
N ILE A 68 -6.71 35.78 -29.99
CA ILE A 68 -6.03 36.24 -28.76
C ILE A 68 -4.54 36.42 -29.00
N ALA A 69 -3.87 35.48 -29.67
CA ALA A 69 -2.46 35.61 -30.05
C ALA A 69 -2.21 36.88 -30.91
N THR A 70 -3.09 37.14 -31.87
CA THR A 70 -3.01 38.35 -32.74
C THR A 70 -3.11 39.63 -31.88
N ARG A 71 -4.02 39.67 -30.89
CA ARG A 71 -4.18 40.82 -30.00
C ARG A 71 -3.00 41.01 -29.03
N LEU A 72 -2.33 39.92 -28.61
CA LEU A 72 -1.19 39.96 -27.71
C LEU A 72 0.15 40.19 -28.43
N ALA A 73 0.22 40.03 -29.76
CA ALA A 73 1.43 40.23 -30.54
C ALA A 73 2.06 41.65 -30.38
N PRO A 74 1.27 42.75 -30.34
CA PRO A 74 1.79 44.11 -30.09
C PRO A 74 2.42 44.26 -28.68
N HIS A 75 2.08 43.37 -27.76
CA HIS A 75 2.62 43.33 -26.40
C HIS A 75 3.79 42.37 -26.25
N GLY A 76 4.38 41.90 -27.35
CA GLY A 76 5.55 41.05 -27.39
C GLY A 76 5.29 39.56 -27.20
N ILE A 77 4.03 39.13 -27.15
CA ILE A 77 3.67 37.71 -26.97
C ILE A 77 3.31 37.10 -28.32
N SER A 78 4.24 36.32 -28.88
CA SER A 78 3.99 35.57 -30.12
C SER A 78 3.08 34.35 -29.83
N ARG A 79 2.50 33.78 -30.90
CA ARG A 79 1.65 32.58 -30.80
C ARG A 79 2.34 31.42 -30.04
N SER A 80 3.63 31.23 -30.27
CA SER A 80 4.40 30.18 -29.60
C SER A 80 4.55 30.39 -28.08
N ARG A 81 4.36 31.60 -27.59
CA ARG A 81 4.50 31.99 -26.20
C ARG A 81 3.17 32.15 -25.46
N LEU A 82 2.06 31.84 -26.13
CA LEU A 82 0.71 31.85 -25.57
C LEU A 82 0.12 30.43 -25.56
N ALA A 83 -0.26 29.92 -24.39
CA ALA A 83 -1.04 28.70 -24.25
C ALA A 83 -2.38 29.01 -23.57
N LEU A 84 -3.46 28.47 -24.10
CA LEU A 84 -4.80 28.53 -23.51
C LEU A 84 -5.25 27.11 -23.17
N CYS A 85 -5.64 26.87 -21.92
CA CYS A 85 -6.03 25.56 -21.40
C CYS A 85 -7.46 25.62 -20.86
N ALA A 86 -8.37 24.83 -21.40
CA ALA A 86 -9.70 24.67 -20.81
C ALA A 86 -9.63 23.70 -19.61
N THR A 87 -10.44 23.96 -18.58
CA THR A 87 -10.67 22.99 -17.49
C THR A 87 -11.65 21.88 -17.88
N HIS A 88 -12.24 22.00 -19.06
CA HIS A 88 -13.21 21.06 -19.59
C HIS A 88 -14.44 20.85 -18.70
N THR A 89 -14.84 21.88 -17.94
CA THR A 89 -16.10 21.80 -17.18
C THR A 89 -17.28 21.69 -18.12
N HIS A 90 -18.14 20.72 -17.87
CA HIS A 90 -19.40 20.52 -18.58
C HIS A 90 -20.51 21.45 -18.07
N SER A 91 -20.22 22.39 -17.19
CA SER A 91 -21.16 23.34 -16.59
C SER A 91 -20.81 24.79 -16.90
N ALA A 92 -20.16 25.04 -18.05
CA ALA A 92 -19.85 26.39 -18.55
C ALA A 92 -20.65 26.74 -19.81
N PRO A 93 -20.81 28.03 -20.11
CA PRO A 93 -21.48 28.51 -21.34
C PRO A 93 -20.86 27.92 -22.60
N MET A 94 -21.73 27.59 -23.57
CA MET A 94 -21.30 27.26 -24.91
C MET A 94 -20.61 28.45 -25.56
N ILE A 95 -19.54 28.23 -26.31
CA ILE A 95 -18.83 29.22 -27.10
C ILE A 95 -18.77 28.81 -28.56
N PRO A 96 -18.80 29.76 -29.51
CA PRO A 96 -18.77 29.45 -30.94
C PRO A 96 -17.49 28.70 -31.33
N GLY A 97 -17.64 27.59 -32.06
CA GLY A 97 -16.52 26.77 -32.52
C GLY A 97 -16.10 25.64 -31.61
N CYS A 98 -16.82 25.39 -30.50
CA CYS A 98 -16.60 24.25 -29.61
C CYS A 98 -17.89 23.44 -29.47
N ALA A 99 -17.92 22.22 -30.02
CA ALA A 99 -19.04 21.27 -29.97
C ALA A 99 -20.38 21.86 -30.46
N ASN A 100 -20.39 22.55 -31.61
CA ASN A 100 -21.57 23.26 -32.15
C ASN A 100 -22.74 22.33 -32.51
N THR A 101 -22.48 21.05 -32.79
CA THR A 101 -23.49 20.04 -33.16
C THR A 101 -23.95 19.18 -32.00
N LEU A 102 -23.54 19.53 -30.77
CA LEU A 102 -23.73 18.75 -29.53
C LEU A 102 -25.20 18.38 -29.27
N PHE A 103 -26.13 19.32 -29.50
CA PHE A 103 -27.55 19.08 -29.16
C PHE A 103 -28.29 18.19 -30.17
N GLY A 104 -27.68 17.88 -31.33
CA GLY A 104 -28.31 17.05 -32.35
C GLY A 104 -29.49 17.74 -33.04
N GLU A 105 -29.66 19.04 -32.86
CA GLU A 105 -30.63 19.92 -33.50
C GLU A 105 -30.08 21.33 -33.67
N SER A 106 -30.71 22.13 -34.54
CA SER A 106 -30.33 23.51 -34.74
C SER A 106 -30.65 24.35 -33.50
N ILE A 107 -29.69 25.13 -33.04
CA ILE A 107 -29.88 26.05 -31.91
C ILE A 107 -30.76 27.22 -32.36
N PRO A 108 -31.84 27.55 -31.63
CA PRO A 108 -32.68 28.70 -31.96
C PRO A 108 -31.88 29.99 -32.12
N ALA A 109 -32.24 30.82 -33.11
CA ALA A 109 -31.46 32.00 -33.49
C ALA A 109 -31.25 33.01 -32.35
N ASP A 110 -32.21 33.15 -31.45
CA ASP A 110 -32.13 34.01 -30.27
C ASP A 110 -31.12 33.47 -29.25
N ARG A 111 -31.10 32.14 -29.01
CA ARG A 111 -30.09 31.49 -28.16
C ARG A 111 -28.70 31.54 -28.77
N TRP A 112 -28.61 31.33 -30.11
CA TRP A 112 -27.34 31.44 -30.80
C TRP A 112 -26.77 32.86 -30.71
N ALA A 113 -27.62 33.89 -30.77
CA ALA A 113 -27.19 35.29 -30.56
C ALA A 113 -26.59 35.52 -29.18
N ARG A 114 -27.15 34.87 -28.11
CA ARG A 114 -26.61 34.98 -26.77
C ARG A 114 -25.26 34.24 -26.65
N ILE A 115 -25.10 33.08 -27.29
CA ILE A 115 -23.83 32.36 -27.37
C ILE A 115 -22.75 33.22 -28.03
N LEU A 116 -23.08 33.88 -29.16
CA LEU A 116 -22.17 34.80 -29.83
C LEU A 116 -21.78 35.99 -28.93
N ALA A 117 -22.76 36.59 -28.26
CA ALA A 117 -22.52 37.70 -27.32
C ALA A 117 -21.60 37.30 -26.18
N TYR A 118 -21.83 36.13 -25.56
CA TYR A 118 -20.97 35.59 -24.51
C TYR A 118 -19.56 35.30 -25.04
N GLY A 119 -19.42 34.71 -26.25
CA GLY A 119 -18.13 34.47 -26.88
C GLY A 119 -17.31 35.74 -27.09
N ALA A 120 -17.94 36.84 -27.48
CA ALA A 120 -17.28 38.14 -27.62
C ALA A 120 -16.80 38.73 -26.29
N VAL A 121 -17.60 38.56 -25.23
CA VAL A 121 -17.23 38.97 -23.85
C VAL A 121 -16.05 38.10 -23.35
N LEU A 122 -16.11 36.79 -23.54
CA LEU A 122 -15.01 35.87 -23.17
C LEU A 122 -13.72 36.28 -23.87
N GLU A 123 -13.74 36.54 -25.19
CA GLU A 123 -12.56 36.94 -25.96
C GLU A 123 -11.92 38.21 -25.38
N ALA A 124 -12.71 39.23 -25.05
CA ALA A 124 -12.20 40.44 -24.40
C ALA A 124 -11.61 40.20 -23.03
N LYS A 125 -12.22 39.28 -22.23
CA LYS A 125 -11.74 38.88 -20.91
C LYS A 125 -10.42 38.09 -20.96
N LEU A 126 -10.24 37.24 -21.96
CA LEU A 126 -8.99 36.50 -22.17
C LEU A 126 -7.82 37.42 -22.53
N GLU A 127 -8.06 38.42 -23.40
CA GLU A 127 -7.08 39.49 -23.65
C GLU A 127 -6.77 40.27 -22.39
N GLN A 128 -7.81 40.69 -21.64
CA GLN A 128 -7.67 41.44 -20.40
C GLN A 128 -6.83 40.74 -19.38
N VAL A 129 -7.10 39.44 -19.09
CA VAL A 129 -6.38 38.67 -18.06
C VAL A 129 -4.91 38.48 -18.45
N ALA A 130 -4.61 38.29 -19.73
CA ALA A 130 -3.22 38.19 -20.21
C ALA A 130 -2.46 39.51 -19.98
N LEU A 131 -3.06 40.63 -20.34
CA LEU A 131 -2.46 41.97 -20.15
C LEU A 131 -2.27 42.31 -18.69
N MET A 132 -3.22 41.94 -17.82
CA MET A 132 -3.10 42.12 -16.38
C MET A 132 -1.95 41.27 -15.81
N ALA A 133 -1.81 40.00 -16.23
CA ALA A 133 -0.69 39.16 -15.81
C ALA A 133 0.66 39.70 -16.29
N LEU A 134 0.72 40.23 -17.53
CA LEU A 134 1.93 40.89 -18.01
C LEU A 134 2.30 42.14 -17.22
N ALA A 135 1.31 42.91 -16.78
CA ALA A 135 1.53 44.12 -15.96
C ALA A 135 1.90 43.79 -14.49
N ASP A 136 1.47 42.65 -13.95
CA ASP A 136 1.72 42.23 -12.56
C ASP A 136 3.11 41.54 -12.39
N ARG A 137 3.94 41.48 -13.43
CA ARG A 137 5.24 40.79 -13.34
C ARG A 137 6.18 41.46 -12.36
N ARG A 138 6.74 40.63 -11.48
CA ARG A 138 7.74 41.00 -10.48
C ARG A 138 8.64 39.79 -10.12
N PRO A 139 9.80 40.00 -9.48
CA PRO A 139 10.66 38.90 -9.05
C PRO A 139 9.92 37.85 -8.24
N ALA A 140 10.15 36.57 -8.53
CA ALA A 140 9.56 35.46 -7.82
C ALA A 140 10.49 34.25 -7.86
N MET A 141 10.35 33.38 -6.87
CA MET A 141 10.96 32.05 -6.84
C MET A 141 9.97 31.04 -7.40
N LEU A 142 10.43 30.21 -8.31
CA LEU A 142 9.67 29.09 -8.85
C LEU A 142 10.22 27.77 -8.36
N THR A 143 9.34 26.94 -7.85
CA THR A 143 9.65 25.55 -7.52
C THR A 143 8.54 24.62 -8.00
N HIS A 144 8.85 23.34 -8.19
CA HIS A 144 7.84 22.36 -8.56
C HIS A 144 7.97 21.07 -7.75
N ALA A 145 6.86 20.34 -7.66
CA ALA A 145 6.79 18.98 -7.12
C ALA A 145 5.68 18.22 -7.85
N THR A 146 5.72 16.89 -7.73
CA THR A 146 4.65 16.02 -8.25
C THR A 146 4.16 15.14 -7.13
N GLY A 147 2.84 15.18 -6.86
CA GLY A 147 2.13 14.30 -5.96
C GLY A 147 1.26 13.30 -6.73
N ARG A 148 0.31 12.68 -6.03
CA ARG A 148 -0.64 11.74 -6.64
C ARG A 148 -2.03 11.98 -6.10
N LEU A 149 -3.03 11.88 -7.00
CA LEU A 149 -4.43 12.05 -6.67
C LEU A 149 -5.24 10.88 -7.24
N GLY A 150 -6.06 10.22 -6.41
CA GLY A 150 -6.62 8.91 -6.72
C GLY A 150 -8.10 8.90 -7.11
N PHE A 151 -8.73 10.02 -7.44
CA PHE A 151 -10.17 10.01 -7.71
C PHE A 151 -10.54 9.80 -9.20
N ALA A 152 -9.59 9.87 -10.13
CA ALA A 152 -9.86 9.54 -11.54
C ALA A 152 -9.94 8.02 -11.74
N PHE A 153 -10.86 7.57 -12.59
CA PHE A 153 -10.94 6.18 -13.04
C PHE A 153 -11.21 6.10 -14.55
N ASN A 154 -10.67 5.07 -15.19
CA ASN A 154 -10.90 4.84 -16.61
C ASN A 154 -12.36 4.47 -16.86
N ARG A 155 -13.09 5.23 -17.71
CA ARG A 155 -14.51 5.02 -17.96
C ARG A 155 -14.79 4.01 -19.06
N ARG A 156 -13.80 3.69 -19.91
CA ARG A 156 -13.93 2.69 -20.98
C ARG A 156 -13.79 1.27 -20.45
N THR A 157 -12.78 1.06 -19.59
CA THR A 157 -12.41 -0.28 -19.12
C THR A 157 -12.27 -0.25 -17.60
N PRO A 158 -13.03 -1.05 -16.86
CA PRO A 158 -12.81 -1.20 -15.42
C PRO A 158 -11.37 -1.62 -15.11
N GLY A 159 -10.67 -0.83 -14.27
CA GLY A 159 -9.24 -1.04 -13.98
C GLY A 159 -8.30 -0.68 -15.13
N GLY A 160 -8.79 -0.02 -16.18
CA GLY A 160 -7.98 0.49 -17.29
C GLY A 160 -6.99 1.60 -16.87
N PRO A 161 -6.10 2.01 -17.79
CA PRO A 161 -5.04 2.96 -17.48
C PRO A 161 -5.59 4.33 -17.05
N VAL A 162 -4.93 4.95 -16.06
CA VAL A 162 -5.21 6.31 -15.56
C VAL A 162 -3.89 6.97 -15.19
N ASP A 163 -3.78 8.27 -15.42
CA ASP A 163 -2.65 9.07 -14.94
C ASP A 163 -3.05 9.80 -13.65
N HIS A 164 -2.52 9.34 -12.53
CA HIS A 164 -2.79 9.88 -11.21
C HIS A 164 -1.79 10.96 -10.74
N ASP A 165 -0.83 11.33 -11.56
CA ASP A 165 0.15 12.34 -11.16
C ASP A 165 -0.51 13.71 -11.02
N LEU A 166 -0.15 14.41 -9.95
CA LEU A 166 -0.59 15.76 -9.64
C LEU A 166 0.64 16.67 -9.53
N PRO A 167 1.16 17.15 -10.65
CA PRO A 167 2.25 18.11 -10.62
C PRO A 167 1.76 19.48 -10.19
N VAL A 168 2.57 20.22 -9.44
CA VAL A 168 2.30 21.59 -9.00
C VAL A 168 3.51 22.50 -9.18
N LEU A 169 3.31 23.63 -9.84
CA LEU A 169 4.21 24.77 -9.86
C LEU A 169 3.86 25.70 -8.68
N VAL A 170 4.84 26.08 -7.91
CA VAL A 170 4.70 26.99 -6.78
C VAL A 170 5.41 28.31 -7.08
N VAL A 171 4.70 29.40 -7.00
CA VAL A 171 5.21 30.76 -7.18
C VAL A 171 5.28 31.43 -5.81
N GLN A 172 6.48 31.81 -5.38
CA GLN A 172 6.72 32.50 -4.13
C GLN A 172 7.38 33.86 -4.36
N GLU A 173 7.04 34.84 -3.53
CA GLU A 173 7.80 36.10 -3.45
C GLU A 173 9.22 35.81 -2.93
N PRO A 174 10.17 36.72 -3.12
CA PRO A 174 11.53 36.55 -2.60
C PRO A 174 11.60 36.40 -1.07
N ASP A 175 10.57 36.83 -0.35
CA ASP A 175 10.43 36.65 1.11
C ASP A 175 9.83 35.29 1.51
N GLY A 176 9.55 34.42 0.54
CA GLY A 176 8.96 33.09 0.73
C GLY A 176 7.44 33.05 0.79
N ARG A 177 6.74 34.18 0.75
CA ARG A 177 5.27 34.23 0.76
C ARG A 177 4.69 33.58 -0.51
N LEU A 178 3.76 32.65 -0.35
CA LEU A 178 3.05 32.00 -1.44
C LEU A 178 2.22 33.01 -2.22
N ARG A 179 2.35 33.02 -3.54
CA ARG A 179 1.68 33.96 -4.43
C ARG A 179 0.82 33.25 -5.48
N GLY A 180 1.23 32.09 -5.96
CA GLY A 180 0.50 31.38 -6.98
C GLY A 180 0.79 29.89 -7.03
N LEU A 181 -0.20 29.16 -7.54
CA LEU A 181 -0.14 27.72 -7.76
C LEU A 181 -0.65 27.42 -9.17
N PHE A 182 0.06 26.57 -9.92
CA PHE A 182 -0.42 26.07 -11.20
C PHE A 182 -0.26 24.55 -11.21
N SER A 183 -1.37 23.82 -11.46
CA SER A 183 -1.40 22.36 -11.42
C SER A 183 -2.18 21.79 -12.61
N THR A 184 -1.97 20.50 -12.89
CA THR A 184 -2.74 19.76 -13.88
C THR A 184 -3.11 18.39 -13.35
N TYR A 185 -4.27 17.86 -13.76
CA TYR A 185 -4.70 16.51 -13.40
C TYR A 185 -5.48 15.86 -14.53
N ALA A 186 -5.20 14.59 -14.83
CA ALA A 186 -5.79 13.86 -15.96
C ALA A 186 -7.15 13.26 -15.60
N CYS A 187 -8.18 14.11 -15.48
CA CYS A 187 -9.53 13.69 -15.14
C CYS A 187 -10.56 14.64 -15.75
N HIS A 188 -11.61 14.11 -16.35
CA HIS A 188 -12.76 14.88 -16.86
C HIS A 188 -13.39 15.75 -15.78
N CYS A 189 -13.73 16.98 -16.12
CA CYS A 189 -14.47 17.89 -15.23
C CYS A 189 -15.98 17.76 -15.49
N VAL A 190 -16.54 16.59 -15.15
CA VAL A 190 -17.88 16.14 -15.59
C VAL A 190 -18.75 15.63 -14.41
N THR A 191 -18.44 16.05 -13.20
CA THR A 191 -19.20 15.65 -12.01
C THR A 191 -20.63 16.18 -12.06
N LEU A 192 -20.82 17.42 -12.51
CA LEU A 192 -22.10 18.13 -12.53
C LEU A 192 -22.76 18.11 -13.93
N ALA A 193 -24.07 17.86 -13.98
CA ALA A 193 -24.84 17.78 -15.21
C ALA A 193 -26.16 18.58 -15.18
N ASP A 194 -26.42 19.33 -14.10
CA ASP A 194 -27.58 20.22 -14.04
C ASP A 194 -27.38 21.52 -14.85
N SER A 195 -28.40 22.37 -14.88
CA SER A 195 -28.37 23.61 -15.67
C SER A 195 -27.72 24.80 -14.94
N MET A 196 -26.87 24.56 -13.94
CA MET A 196 -26.18 25.61 -13.19
C MET A 196 -24.74 25.80 -13.68
N VAL A 197 -24.30 27.03 -13.80
CA VAL A 197 -22.91 27.38 -14.13
C VAL A 197 -22.00 27.01 -12.98
N SER A 198 -20.91 26.27 -13.27
CA SER A 198 -19.91 25.84 -12.27
C SER A 198 -18.58 25.50 -12.93
N GLY A 199 -17.45 25.69 -12.21
CA GLY A 199 -16.13 25.19 -12.58
C GLY A 199 -15.91 23.71 -12.29
N ASP A 200 -16.97 23.01 -11.78
CA ASP A 200 -16.89 21.59 -11.35
C ASP A 200 -15.77 21.38 -10.31
N TRP A 201 -15.27 20.14 -10.13
CA TRP A 201 -14.22 19.84 -9.12
C TRP A 201 -12.98 20.73 -9.26
N ALA A 202 -12.59 21.13 -10.49
CA ALA A 202 -11.44 22.00 -10.70
C ALA A 202 -11.67 23.41 -10.16
N GLY A 203 -12.86 23.98 -10.36
CA GLY A 203 -13.25 25.26 -9.77
C GLY A 203 -13.33 25.21 -8.25
N TYR A 204 -13.83 24.10 -7.67
CA TYR A 204 -13.83 23.89 -6.22
C TYR A 204 -12.41 23.75 -5.65
N ALA A 205 -11.49 23.08 -6.35
CA ALA A 205 -10.09 23.00 -5.94
C ALA A 205 -9.42 24.38 -5.89
N VAL A 206 -9.62 25.22 -6.92
CA VAL A 206 -9.17 26.62 -6.94
C VAL A 206 -9.73 27.38 -5.73
N HIS A 207 -11.04 27.24 -5.48
CA HIS A 207 -11.70 27.90 -4.35
C HIS A 207 -11.11 27.47 -3.00
N HIS A 208 -10.88 26.19 -2.76
CA HIS A 208 -10.30 25.70 -1.51
C HIS A 208 -8.87 26.19 -1.32
N LEU A 209 -8.03 26.15 -2.34
CA LEU A 209 -6.63 26.60 -2.28
C LEU A 209 -6.55 28.10 -1.95
N GLU A 210 -7.30 28.93 -2.66
CA GLU A 210 -7.27 30.38 -2.42
C GLU A 210 -7.85 30.80 -1.07
N ARG A 211 -8.84 30.06 -0.58
CA ARG A 211 -9.38 30.29 0.77
C ARG A 211 -8.39 29.91 1.87
N ARG A 212 -7.62 28.84 1.68
CA ARG A 212 -6.61 28.37 2.63
C ARG A 212 -5.35 29.24 2.61
N HIS A 213 -5.03 29.81 1.43
CA HIS A 213 -3.85 30.63 1.21
C HIS A 213 -4.25 32.06 0.73
N PRO A 214 -4.70 32.94 1.64
CA PRO A 214 -5.13 34.28 1.26
C PRO A 214 -4.03 35.06 0.51
N GLY A 215 -4.37 35.60 -0.66
CA GLY A 215 -3.42 36.28 -1.53
C GLY A 215 -2.67 35.37 -2.53
N CYS A 216 -2.88 34.07 -2.47
CA CYS A 216 -2.44 33.13 -3.50
C CYS A 216 -3.49 33.03 -4.61
N GLN A 217 -3.06 33.01 -5.87
CA GLN A 217 -3.91 32.68 -7.01
C GLN A 217 -3.65 31.24 -7.43
N ALA A 218 -4.69 30.39 -7.46
CA ALA A 218 -4.61 29.04 -7.95
C ALA A 218 -5.10 28.92 -9.40
N MET A 219 -4.46 28.05 -10.15
CA MET A 219 -4.76 27.77 -11.55
C MET A 219 -4.72 26.25 -11.77
N ILE A 220 -5.74 25.72 -12.45
CA ILE A 220 -5.81 24.29 -12.77
C ILE A 220 -6.05 24.13 -14.26
N SER A 221 -5.31 23.22 -14.89
CA SER A 221 -5.55 22.72 -16.24
C SER A 221 -5.85 21.22 -16.17
N ILE A 222 -6.31 20.66 -17.26
CA ILE A 222 -6.60 19.23 -17.38
C ILE A 222 -5.52 18.54 -18.19
N GLY A 223 -5.05 17.38 -17.68
CA GLY A 223 -4.16 16.47 -18.40
C GLY A 223 -4.89 15.58 -19.39
N CYS A 224 -4.25 14.52 -19.88
CA CYS A 224 -4.87 13.55 -20.80
C CYS A 224 -5.92 12.70 -20.05
N GLY A 225 -7.11 13.26 -19.88
CA GLY A 225 -8.19 12.69 -19.10
C GLY A 225 -9.46 12.38 -19.89
N ALA A 226 -9.37 12.28 -21.24
CA ALA A 226 -10.54 12.11 -22.09
C ALA A 226 -11.33 10.82 -21.82
N ASP A 227 -10.65 9.76 -21.41
CA ASP A 227 -11.24 8.47 -21.06
C ASP A 227 -11.24 8.22 -19.52
N ALA A 228 -10.98 9.25 -18.70
CA ALA A 228 -10.97 9.17 -17.26
C ALA A 228 -12.03 10.09 -16.63
N ASN A 229 -12.95 9.50 -15.87
CA ASN A 229 -13.97 10.22 -15.11
C ASN A 229 -13.59 10.37 -13.63
N PRO A 230 -14.15 11.36 -12.92
CA PRO A 230 -14.01 11.46 -11.47
C PRO A 230 -14.78 10.36 -10.76
N ARG A 231 -14.31 9.94 -9.57
CA ARG A 231 -14.99 8.98 -8.69
C ARG A 231 -16.45 9.41 -8.47
N GLY A 232 -17.38 8.46 -8.67
CA GLY A 232 -18.81 8.72 -8.68
C GLY A 232 -19.38 9.06 -10.06
N GLY A 233 -18.56 9.39 -11.05
CA GLY A 233 -18.98 9.76 -12.39
C GLY A 233 -19.83 11.03 -12.43
N VAL A 234 -20.83 11.06 -13.31
CA VAL A 234 -21.79 12.17 -13.40
C VAL A 234 -22.87 12.00 -12.33
N VAL A 235 -22.99 12.97 -11.43
CA VAL A 235 -23.89 12.92 -10.26
C VAL A 235 -25.05 13.93 -10.33
N GLY A 236 -25.32 14.47 -11.51
CA GLY A 236 -26.39 15.48 -11.73
C GLY A 236 -26.09 16.79 -11.03
N GLY A 237 -26.94 17.23 -10.11
CA GLY A 237 -26.80 18.49 -9.37
C GLY A 237 -26.16 18.34 -7.99
N ASN A 238 -25.62 17.18 -7.63
CA ASN A 238 -24.97 16.95 -6.33
C ASN A 238 -23.58 17.58 -6.28
N TRP A 239 -23.55 18.88 -6.01
CA TRP A 239 -22.34 19.70 -5.99
C TRP A 239 -21.39 19.36 -4.85
N GLU A 240 -21.88 18.73 -3.78
CA GLU A 240 -21.05 18.30 -2.63
C GLU A 240 -19.98 17.29 -3.07
N VAL A 241 -20.28 16.48 -4.09
CA VAL A 241 -19.30 15.54 -4.66
C VAL A 241 -18.18 16.31 -5.36
N ALA A 242 -18.52 17.31 -6.17
CA ALA A 242 -17.50 18.14 -6.83
C ALA A 242 -16.67 18.94 -5.82
N ASP A 243 -17.28 19.47 -4.75
CA ASP A 243 -16.58 20.14 -3.65
C ASP A 243 -15.63 19.19 -2.92
N LEU A 244 -16.07 17.96 -2.63
CA LEU A 244 -15.24 16.95 -1.98
C LEU A 244 -13.99 16.62 -2.83
N LEU A 245 -14.16 16.40 -4.13
CA LEU A 245 -13.05 16.09 -5.04
C LEU A 245 -12.08 17.29 -5.17
N GLY A 246 -12.62 18.50 -5.23
CA GLY A 246 -11.82 19.73 -5.21
C GLY A 246 -11.04 19.89 -3.91
N ARG A 247 -11.61 19.48 -2.78
CA ARG A 247 -10.95 19.48 -1.47
C ARG A 247 -9.82 18.47 -1.42
N GLU A 248 -10.04 17.25 -1.93
CA GLU A 248 -9.00 16.21 -2.00
C GLU A 248 -7.78 16.69 -2.82
N MET A 249 -8.01 17.39 -3.93
CA MET A 249 -6.93 17.99 -4.71
C MET A 249 -6.20 19.09 -3.93
N ALA A 250 -6.94 19.95 -3.23
CA ALA A 250 -6.34 20.99 -2.41
C ALA A 250 -5.52 20.41 -1.25
N ASP A 251 -5.99 19.34 -0.60
CA ASP A 251 -5.29 18.64 0.47
C ASP A 251 -3.94 18.08 0.00
N GLU A 252 -3.90 17.48 -1.19
CA GLU A 252 -2.65 16.95 -1.75
C GLU A 252 -1.68 18.08 -2.15
N ILE A 253 -2.19 19.20 -2.71
CA ILE A 253 -1.35 20.36 -3.01
C ILE A 253 -0.79 20.99 -1.73
N ASP A 254 -1.58 21.10 -0.66
CA ASP A 254 -1.11 21.59 0.66
C ASP A 254 0.03 20.70 1.19
N ARG A 255 -0.13 19.39 1.08
CA ARG A 255 0.95 18.45 1.43
C ARG A 255 2.22 18.68 0.63
N LEU A 256 2.10 18.96 -0.67
CA LEU A 256 3.25 19.23 -1.54
C LEU A 256 3.93 20.57 -1.19
N LEU A 257 3.18 21.54 -0.69
CA LEU A 257 3.75 22.80 -0.20
C LEU A 257 4.67 22.61 1.01
N GLU A 258 4.40 21.60 1.84
CA GLU A 258 5.22 21.23 2.99
C GLU A 258 6.37 20.26 2.64
N SER A 259 6.38 19.72 1.41
CA SER A 259 7.38 18.75 0.95
C SER A 259 8.57 19.43 0.25
N PRO A 260 9.74 18.77 0.11
CA PRO A 260 10.82 19.27 -0.75
C PRO A 260 10.35 19.51 -2.18
N ARG A 261 10.78 20.62 -2.76
CA ARG A 261 10.44 21.03 -4.13
C ARG A 261 11.69 21.37 -4.92
N GLU A 262 11.68 21.04 -6.21
CA GLU A 262 12.79 21.33 -7.12
C GLU A 262 12.73 22.79 -7.60
N PRO A 263 13.83 23.53 -7.55
CA PRO A 263 13.85 24.92 -8.02
C PRO A 263 13.90 25.02 -9.53
N ILE A 264 13.23 26.05 -10.08
CA ILE A 264 13.30 26.44 -11.49
C ILE A 264 14.07 27.74 -11.58
N THR A 265 15.29 27.69 -12.12
CA THR A 265 16.19 28.84 -12.21
C THR A 265 16.44 29.32 -13.65
N THR A 266 16.01 28.55 -14.65
CA THR A 266 16.21 28.85 -16.06
C THR A 266 14.95 29.54 -16.64
N PRO A 267 15.07 30.58 -17.48
CA PRO A 267 13.94 31.22 -18.11
C PRO A 267 13.20 30.27 -19.07
N PRO A 268 11.88 30.51 -19.33
CA PRO A 268 11.11 29.68 -20.21
C PRO A 268 11.52 29.83 -21.67
N ARG A 269 11.49 28.74 -22.42
CA ARG A 269 11.64 28.71 -23.86
C ARG A 269 10.46 27.97 -24.50
N ALA A 270 9.73 28.63 -25.38
CA ALA A 270 8.54 28.05 -26.02
C ALA A 270 8.80 27.65 -27.46
N THR A 271 8.21 26.54 -27.89
CA THR A 271 8.11 26.12 -29.29
C THR A 271 6.65 25.83 -29.65
N PHE A 272 6.29 26.06 -30.91
CA PHE A 272 4.94 25.83 -31.40
C PHE A 272 4.98 25.36 -32.86
N ASP A 273 4.20 24.38 -33.21
CA ASP A 273 4.13 23.81 -34.53
C ASP A 273 2.74 23.25 -34.81
N ARG A 274 2.38 23.12 -36.08
CA ARG A 274 1.13 22.50 -36.51
C ARG A 274 1.39 21.20 -37.26
N LEU A 275 0.78 20.15 -36.83
CA LEU A 275 0.76 18.86 -37.50
C LEU A 275 -0.50 18.78 -38.37
N THR A 276 -0.41 18.05 -39.44
CA THR A 276 -1.59 17.64 -40.22
C THR A 276 -1.92 16.19 -39.79
N LEU A 277 -3.07 15.99 -39.16
CA LEU A 277 -3.59 14.69 -38.81
C LEU A 277 -4.67 14.28 -39.81
N GLN A 278 -4.49 13.13 -40.46
CA GLN A 278 -5.44 12.63 -41.44
C GLN A 278 -6.67 12.02 -40.76
N LEU A 279 -7.84 12.22 -41.37
CA LEU A 279 -9.04 11.47 -41.04
C LEU A 279 -9.10 10.17 -41.87
N ALA A 280 -9.78 9.17 -41.34
CA ALA A 280 -10.07 7.94 -42.06
C ALA A 280 -11.01 8.21 -43.27
N SER A 281 -11.21 7.21 -44.11
CA SER A 281 -12.12 7.35 -45.26
C SER A 281 -13.50 7.82 -44.84
N LEU A 282 -13.95 8.92 -45.44
CA LEU A 282 -15.26 9.53 -45.17
C LEU A 282 -16.37 8.81 -45.94
N PRO A 283 -17.63 8.91 -45.53
CA PRO A 283 -18.77 8.44 -46.33
C PRO A 283 -18.86 9.16 -47.65
N ASP A 284 -19.28 8.46 -48.67
CA ASP A 284 -19.75 9.12 -49.92
C ASP A 284 -21.11 9.81 -49.70
N ARG A 285 -21.62 10.49 -50.73
CA ARG A 285 -22.90 11.21 -50.62
C ARG A 285 -24.05 10.29 -50.15
N ALA A 286 -24.14 9.04 -50.67
CA ALA A 286 -25.17 8.09 -50.27
C ALA A 286 -25.03 7.70 -48.78
N GLY A 287 -23.80 7.50 -48.33
CA GLY A 287 -23.53 7.24 -46.90
C GLY A 287 -23.87 8.41 -46.01
N TRP A 288 -23.66 9.67 -46.46
CA TRP A 288 -24.15 10.86 -45.72
C TRP A 288 -25.66 10.93 -45.68
N GLU A 289 -26.36 10.64 -46.80
CA GLU A 289 -27.81 10.59 -46.85
C GLU A 289 -28.40 9.49 -45.93
N ASP A 290 -27.75 8.34 -45.84
CA ASP A 290 -28.13 7.29 -44.90
C ASP A 290 -27.98 7.72 -43.42
N ARG A 291 -26.87 8.36 -43.10
CA ARG A 291 -26.69 8.92 -41.76
C ARG A 291 -27.69 10.04 -41.45
N ALA A 292 -28.02 10.87 -42.41
CA ALA A 292 -28.96 11.99 -42.26
C ALA A 292 -30.40 11.52 -41.93
N ARG A 293 -30.75 10.28 -42.27
CA ARG A 293 -32.04 9.65 -41.89
C ARG A 293 -32.09 9.20 -40.43
N GLN A 294 -30.94 9.15 -39.77
CA GLN A 294 -30.90 8.81 -38.34
C GLN A 294 -31.33 10.02 -37.49
N GLY A 295 -31.83 9.74 -36.28
CA GLY A 295 -32.16 10.79 -35.31
C GLY A 295 -30.93 11.31 -34.56
N GLY A 296 -31.13 12.38 -33.78
CA GLY A 296 -30.14 12.93 -32.86
C GLY A 296 -28.89 13.50 -33.53
N ALA A 297 -27.77 13.50 -32.85
CA ALA A 297 -26.55 14.16 -33.26
C ALA A 297 -25.98 13.60 -34.57
N ILE A 298 -26.06 12.30 -34.80
CA ILE A 298 -25.55 11.67 -36.05
C ILE A 298 -26.30 12.20 -37.26
N GLY A 299 -27.63 12.22 -37.22
CA GLY A 299 -28.45 12.71 -38.34
C GLY A 299 -28.30 14.21 -38.50
N HIS A 300 -28.22 14.99 -37.42
CA HIS A 300 -28.01 16.44 -37.50
C HIS A 300 -26.67 16.78 -38.13
N HIS A 301 -25.59 16.13 -37.66
CA HIS A 301 -24.24 16.29 -38.22
C HIS A 301 -24.21 15.90 -39.70
N ALA A 302 -24.82 14.78 -40.10
CA ALA A 302 -24.85 14.34 -41.48
C ALA A 302 -25.60 15.33 -42.41
N ARG A 303 -26.70 15.92 -41.95
CA ARG A 303 -27.40 16.98 -42.68
C ARG A 303 -26.51 18.21 -42.85
N ALA A 304 -25.79 18.63 -41.81
CA ALA A 304 -24.85 19.75 -41.91
C ALA A 304 -23.73 19.48 -42.95
N GLN A 305 -23.20 18.25 -43.01
CA GLN A 305 -22.21 17.87 -44.03
C GLN A 305 -22.83 17.86 -45.41
N LEU A 306 -24.05 17.35 -45.61
CA LEU A 306 -24.73 17.43 -46.93
C LEU A 306 -24.99 18.86 -47.37
N GLU A 307 -25.42 19.76 -46.49
CA GLU A 307 -25.59 21.18 -46.80
C GLU A 307 -24.29 21.85 -47.26
N ARG A 308 -23.12 21.46 -46.66
CA ARG A 308 -21.80 21.93 -47.15
C ARG A 308 -21.50 21.40 -48.56
N ILE A 309 -21.70 20.09 -48.77
CA ILE A 309 -21.50 19.48 -50.08
C ILE A 309 -22.38 20.13 -51.13
N GLU A 310 -23.64 20.47 -50.81
CA GLU A 310 -24.55 21.18 -51.71
C GLU A 310 -24.09 22.60 -52.04
N ARG A 311 -23.36 23.24 -51.12
CA ARG A 311 -22.73 24.53 -51.38
C ARG A 311 -21.41 24.43 -52.15
N GLY A 312 -20.96 23.23 -52.48
CA GLY A 312 -19.70 22.95 -53.16
C GLY A 312 -18.47 22.95 -52.23
N GLU A 313 -18.68 22.80 -50.92
CA GLU A 313 -17.64 22.65 -49.91
C GLU A 313 -17.35 21.15 -49.74
N GLU A 314 -16.09 20.73 -49.85
CA GLU A 314 -15.72 19.36 -49.57
C GLU A 314 -15.57 19.15 -48.04
N PRO A 315 -16.04 18.01 -47.45
CA PRO A 315 -15.77 17.68 -46.05
C PRO A 315 -14.27 17.61 -45.78
N ALA A 316 -13.83 18.12 -44.65
CA ALA A 316 -12.43 18.09 -44.26
C ALA A 316 -11.90 16.64 -44.16
N THR A 317 -10.75 16.38 -44.76
CA THR A 317 -10.07 15.07 -44.73
C THR A 317 -8.90 15.05 -43.77
N GLU A 318 -8.57 16.19 -43.19
CA GLU A 318 -7.45 16.37 -42.27
C GLU A 318 -7.74 17.45 -41.22
N ILE A 319 -7.05 17.38 -40.11
CA ILE A 319 -7.15 18.30 -38.99
C ILE A 319 -5.79 18.97 -38.75
N SER A 320 -5.78 20.29 -38.66
CA SER A 320 -4.61 21.05 -38.18
C SER A 320 -4.50 20.97 -36.69
N TYR A 321 -3.43 20.34 -36.19
CA TYR A 321 -3.22 20.00 -34.80
C TYR A 321 -1.99 20.73 -34.25
N PRO A 322 -2.14 21.78 -33.42
CA PRO A 322 -1.02 22.51 -32.85
C PRO A 322 -0.40 21.71 -31.68
N VAL A 323 0.92 21.56 -31.70
CA VAL A 323 1.71 21.00 -30.58
C VAL A 323 2.63 22.10 -30.05
N GLN A 324 2.53 22.39 -28.78
CA GLN A 324 3.33 23.41 -28.11
C GLN A 324 4.10 22.85 -26.95
N THR A 325 5.35 23.31 -26.76
CA THR A 325 6.12 22.99 -25.56
C THR A 325 6.71 24.24 -24.94
N VAL A 326 6.83 24.25 -23.62
CA VAL A 326 7.56 25.28 -22.87
C VAL A 326 8.55 24.55 -21.97
N THR A 327 9.84 24.89 -22.08
CA THR A 327 10.90 24.27 -21.28
C THR A 327 11.59 25.31 -20.39
N PHE A 328 11.97 24.93 -19.19
CA PHE A 328 12.73 25.69 -18.21
C PHE A 328 14.10 25.02 -18.07
N GLY A 329 14.97 25.21 -19.08
CA GLY A 329 16.21 24.45 -19.18
C GLY A 329 15.97 22.95 -19.25
N ASP A 330 16.59 22.22 -18.34
CA ASP A 330 16.42 20.79 -18.08
C ASP A 330 15.61 20.50 -16.79
N ALA A 331 15.16 21.56 -16.09
CA ALA A 331 14.43 21.39 -14.83
C ALA A 331 12.96 20.94 -15.05
N LEU A 332 12.27 21.51 -16.04
CA LEU A 332 10.85 21.24 -16.26
C LEU A 332 10.46 21.47 -17.72
N ALA A 333 9.54 20.68 -18.25
CA ALA A 333 8.88 20.89 -19.53
C ALA A 333 7.36 20.81 -19.41
N TRP A 334 6.65 21.74 -20.04
CA TRP A 334 5.21 21.68 -20.27
C TRP A 334 4.93 21.32 -21.71
N VAL A 335 4.02 20.39 -21.93
CA VAL A 335 3.53 19.96 -23.24
C VAL A 335 2.05 20.29 -23.33
N PHE A 336 1.64 21.04 -24.33
CA PHE A 336 0.24 21.43 -24.55
C PHE A 336 -0.30 20.72 -25.80
N LEU A 337 -1.31 19.87 -25.60
CA LEU A 337 -1.97 19.08 -26.62
C LEU A 337 -3.44 19.51 -26.78
N PRO A 338 -3.91 19.74 -28.01
CA PRO A 338 -5.30 20.09 -28.27
C PRO A 338 -6.28 18.94 -28.07
N GLY A 339 -7.51 19.30 -27.70
CA GLY A 339 -8.66 18.39 -27.68
C GLY A 339 -8.69 17.45 -26.50
N GLU A 340 -9.63 16.53 -26.58
CA GLU A 340 -9.85 15.49 -25.57
C GLU A 340 -8.88 14.33 -25.81
N VAL A 341 -7.67 14.48 -25.27
CA VAL A 341 -6.59 13.51 -25.43
C VAL A 341 -6.75 12.38 -24.42
N VAL A 342 -6.73 11.14 -24.90
CA VAL A 342 -6.85 9.96 -24.02
C VAL A 342 -5.58 9.72 -23.21
N VAL A 343 -5.71 9.00 -22.09
CA VAL A 343 -4.62 8.80 -21.11
C VAL A 343 -3.39 8.11 -21.69
N ASP A 344 -3.54 7.29 -22.71
CA ASP A 344 -2.43 6.57 -23.36
C ASP A 344 -1.29 7.49 -23.78
N TYR A 345 -1.61 8.72 -24.24
CA TYR A 345 -0.59 9.72 -24.60
C TYR A 345 0.26 10.15 -23.40
N SER A 346 -0.38 10.39 -22.26
CA SER A 346 0.35 10.74 -21.02
C SER A 346 1.26 9.60 -20.58
N ILE A 347 0.74 8.39 -20.54
CA ILE A 347 1.50 7.19 -20.16
C ILE A 347 2.67 6.97 -21.10
N ARG A 348 2.43 7.08 -22.43
CA ARG A 348 3.47 6.88 -23.43
C ARG A 348 4.55 7.95 -23.37
N LEU A 349 4.16 9.23 -23.32
CA LEU A 349 5.11 10.35 -23.25
C LEU A 349 5.94 10.29 -21.96
N LYS A 350 5.34 9.98 -20.81
CA LYS A 350 6.05 9.82 -19.54
C LYS A 350 6.96 8.59 -19.52
N ARG A 351 6.65 7.56 -20.30
CA ARG A 351 7.51 6.38 -20.48
C ARG A 351 8.70 6.66 -21.40
N GLU A 352 8.47 7.41 -22.49
CA GLU A 352 9.49 7.70 -23.51
C GLU A 352 10.33 8.96 -23.19
N LEU A 353 9.93 9.72 -22.17
CA LEU A 353 10.59 10.93 -21.67
C LEU A 353 10.69 10.84 -20.12
N ASP A 354 11.37 11.80 -19.51
CA ASP A 354 11.41 11.90 -18.04
C ASP A 354 10.07 12.39 -17.48
N GLY A 355 9.20 11.43 -17.12
CA GLY A 355 7.87 11.69 -16.59
C GLY A 355 7.83 12.51 -15.30
N GLY A 356 8.93 12.58 -14.55
CA GLY A 356 9.04 13.43 -13.35
C GLY A 356 9.20 14.93 -13.68
N ARG A 357 9.73 15.23 -14.86
CA ARG A 357 10.02 16.61 -15.32
C ARG A 357 9.20 17.03 -16.54
N VAL A 358 8.36 16.16 -17.12
CA VAL A 358 7.50 16.46 -18.27
C VAL A 358 6.03 16.45 -17.87
N TRP A 359 5.38 17.61 -17.91
CA TRP A 359 3.95 17.75 -17.59
C TRP A 359 3.14 17.88 -18.86
N ILE A 360 2.01 17.20 -18.95
CA ILE A 360 1.19 17.16 -20.16
C ILE A 360 -0.16 17.78 -19.85
N HIS A 361 -0.46 18.85 -20.59
CA HIS A 361 -1.72 19.59 -20.54
C HIS A 361 -2.51 19.27 -21.81
N ALA A 362 -3.68 18.68 -21.66
CA ALA A 362 -4.63 18.49 -22.75
C ALA A 362 -5.63 19.66 -22.82
N TYR A 363 -6.62 19.55 -23.68
CA TYR A 363 -7.65 20.60 -23.87
C TYR A 363 -7.07 21.99 -24.15
N ALA A 364 -5.91 22.02 -24.79
CA ALA A 364 -5.14 23.26 -24.97
C ALA A 364 -5.16 23.76 -26.43
N ASN A 365 -5.25 25.07 -26.62
CA ASN A 365 -5.05 25.78 -27.87
C ASN A 365 -6.04 25.50 -29.01
N ALA A 366 -6.67 24.35 -29.08
CA ALA A 366 -7.71 24.00 -30.05
C ALA A 366 -8.66 22.93 -29.52
N CYS A 367 -9.80 22.75 -30.17
CA CYS A 367 -10.84 21.81 -29.76
C CYS A 367 -11.19 20.84 -30.93
N PRO A 368 -10.27 19.95 -31.34
CA PRO A 368 -10.47 19.03 -32.47
C PRO A 368 -11.26 17.75 -32.07
N GLY A 369 -12.03 17.79 -31.00
CA GLY A 369 -12.73 16.62 -30.44
C GLY A 369 -11.79 15.65 -29.71
N TYR A 370 -12.19 14.38 -29.65
CA TYR A 370 -11.40 13.32 -29.03
C TYR A 370 -10.17 12.97 -29.85
N VAL A 371 -9.04 12.77 -29.18
CA VAL A 371 -7.76 12.38 -29.79
C VAL A 371 -7.41 10.98 -29.24
N PRO A 372 -7.83 9.92 -29.94
CA PRO A 372 -7.61 8.53 -29.53
C PRO A 372 -6.16 8.09 -29.72
N SER A 373 -5.74 7.09 -28.93
CA SER A 373 -4.53 6.30 -29.19
C SER A 373 -4.77 5.27 -30.30
N GLU A 374 -3.71 4.64 -30.82
CA GLU A 374 -3.85 3.54 -31.79
C GLU A 374 -4.69 2.39 -31.21
N ARG A 375 -4.53 2.10 -29.91
CA ARG A 375 -5.36 1.11 -29.20
C ARG A 375 -6.84 1.47 -29.24
N ILE A 376 -7.18 2.70 -28.88
CA ILE A 376 -8.57 3.16 -28.84
C ILE A 376 -9.17 3.32 -30.25
N LEU A 377 -8.37 3.68 -31.25
CA LEU A 377 -8.82 3.65 -32.65
C LEU A 377 -9.22 2.23 -33.08
N ALA A 378 -8.40 1.24 -32.75
CA ALA A 378 -8.68 -0.16 -33.07
C ALA A 378 -9.90 -0.71 -32.30
N GLU A 379 -10.08 -0.34 -31.03
CA GLU A 379 -11.23 -0.71 -30.21
C GLU A 379 -12.53 0.00 -30.66
N GLY A 380 -12.41 1.18 -31.28
CA GLY A 380 -13.54 2.01 -31.67
C GLY A 380 -14.31 2.60 -30.48
N GLY A 381 -15.62 2.71 -30.60
CA GLY A 381 -16.48 3.27 -29.55
C GLY A 381 -16.49 4.81 -29.52
N TYR A 382 -16.87 5.34 -28.36
CA TYR A 382 -17.13 6.77 -28.20
C TYR A 382 -15.88 7.61 -28.49
N GLU A 383 -14.79 7.38 -27.77
CA GLU A 383 -13.53 8.09 -27.93
C GLU A 383 -12.79 7.72 -29.22
N GLY A 384 -13.03 6.51 -29.77
CA GLY A 384 -12.41 6.01 -30.99
C GLY A 384 -12.95 6.63 -32.29
N GLY A 385 -14.08 7.37 -32.19
CA GLY A 385 -14.62 8.06 -33.37
C GLY A 385 -16.11 8.44 -33.33
N GLN A 386 -16.93 7.84 -32.46
CA GLN A 386 -18.37 8.14 -32.44
C GLN A 386 -18.65 9.57 -31.93
N ALA A 387 -17.83 10.09 -31.01
CA ALA A 387 -17.98 11.43 -30.45
C ALA A 387 -17.65 12.57 -31.43
N MET A 388 -16.98 12.28 -32.54
CA MET A 388 -16.57 13.30 -33.54
C MET A 388 -17.75 14.08 -34.10
N VAL A 389 -18.93 13.49 -34.16
CA VAL A 389 -20.17 14.15 -34.61
C VAL A 389 -20.58 15.35 -33.76
N TYR A 390 -20.21 15.41 -32.47
CA TYR A 390 -20.50 16.51 -31.58
C TYR A 390 -19.62 17.74 -31.86
N TYR A 391 -18.44 17.50 -32.40
CA TYR A 391 -17.45 18.53 -32.75
C TYR A 391 -17.50 18.97 -34.22
N ASP A 392 -18.50 18.48 -34.97
CA ASP A 392 -18.66 18.75 -36.38
C ASP A 392 -17.44 18.27 -37.24
N ILE A 393 -16.81 17.18 -36.81
CA ILE A 393 -15.70 16.55 -37.52
C ILE A 393 -16.24 15.38 -38.35
N PRO A 394 -15.93 15.32 -39.69
CA PRO A 394 -16.59 14.42 -40.60
C PRO A 394 -16.40 12.93 -40.34
N GLY A 395 -15.31 12.52 -39.64
CA GLY A 395 -15.02 11.13 -39.41
C GLY A 395 -13.93 10.93 -38.36
N PRO A 396 -13.63 9.67 -38.01
CA PRO A 396 -12.57 9.34 -37.06
C PRO A 396 -11.20 9.64 -37.65
N TYR A 397 -10.20 9.77 -36.82
CA TYR A 397 -8.81 9.87 -37.26
C TYR A 397 -8.35 8.59 -37.97
N ALA A 398 -7.40 8.73 -38.88
CA ALA A 398 -6.66 7.62 -39.48
C ALA A 398 -5.61 7.08 -38.49
N SER A 399 -5.21 5.81 -38.66
CA SER A 399 -4.09 5.23 -37.90
C SER A 399 -2.78 5.99 -38.12
N GLY A 400 -1.90 5.98 -37.10
CA GLY A 400 -0.59 6.64 -37.09
C GLY A 400 -0.60 8.05 -36.49
N ILE A 401 -1.74 8.54 -35.98
CA ILE A 401 -1.80 9.88 -35.38
C ILE A 401 -1.04 9.92 -34.02
N GLU A 402 -1.10 8.86 -33.24
CA GLU A 402 -0.42 8.77 -31.95
C GLU A 402 1.10 8.92 -32.16
N ASP A 403 1.68 8.14 -33.06
CA ASP A 403 3.11 8.20 -33.36
C ASP A 403 3.54 9.58 -33.88
N ARG A 404 2.71 10.23 -34.69
CA ARG A 404 2.99 11.58 -35.20
C ARG A 404 3.02 12.63 -34.08
N ILE A 405 2.05 12.59 -33.19
CA ILE A 405 1.97 13.51 -32.03
C ILE A 405 3.15 13.26 -31.07
N VAL A 406 3.38 12.01 -30.67
CA VAL A 406 4.47 11.64 -29.76
C VAL A 406 5.84 12.01 -30.35
N ALA A 407 6.09 11.70 -31.62
CA ALA A 407 7.33 12.06 -32.30
C ALA A 407 7.52 13.59 -32.37
N ALA A 408 6.43 14.35 -32.55
CA ALA A 408 6.49 15.82 -32.59
C ALA A 408 6.85 16.41 -31.22
N VAL A 409 6.33 15.85 -30.11
CA VAL A 409 6.69 16.23 -28.74
C VAL A 409 8.15 15.88 -28.47
N ARG A 410 8.57 14.66 -28.76
CA ARG A 410 9.96 14.20 -28.54
C ARG A 410 10.99 15.07 -29.24
N ARG A 411 10.77 15.39 -30.52
CA ARG A 411 11.68 16.29 -31.30
C ARG A 411 11.86 17.67 -30.66
N ARG A 412 10.88 18.16 -29.87
CA ARG A 412 10.95 19.48 -29.22
C ARG A 412 11.61 19.47 -27.88
N LEU A 413 11.50 18.35 -27.20
CA LEU A 413 12.10 18.18 -25.86
C LEU A 413 13.55 17.70 -25.94
N ASP A 414 13.96 17.15 -27.10
CA ASP A 414 15.31 16.68 -27.40
C ASP A 414 15.87 15.71 -26.33
N ASP A 415 17.19 15.62 -26.25
CA ASP A 415 17.92 14.81 -25.27
C ASP A 415 17.95 15.44 -23.87
N ARG A 416 17.27 16.56 -23.65
CA ARG A 416 17.22 17.23 -22.33
C ARG A 416 16.33 16.53 -21.32
N PHE A 417 15.35 15.77 -21.80
CA PHE A 417 14.41 15.02 -20.98
C PHE A 417 14.39 13.54 -21.39
N PRO A 418 15.54 12.86 -21.42
CA PRO A 418 15.58 11.46 -21.78
C PRO A 418 14.82 10.65 -20.73
N ALA A 419 14.15 9.60 -21.16
CA ALA A 419 13.64 8.61 -20.21
C ALA A 419 14.83 8.08 -19.41
N PRO A 420 14.71 7.99 -18.08
CA PRO A 420 15.69 7.26 -17.29
C PRO A 420 15.88 5.85 -17.84
N ALA A 421 17.10 5.29 -17.75
CA ALA A 421 17.46 4.02 -18.39
C ALA A 421 16.49 2.87 -18.07
N ASP A 422 15.85 2.90 -16.89
CA ASP A 422 14.86 1.90 -16.42
C ASP A 422 13.40 2.23 -16.76
N ALA A 423 13.08 3.44 -17.23
CA ALA A 423 11.70 3.90 -17.40
C ALA A 423 10.90 3.09 -18.43
N SER A 424 11.55 2.55 -19.44
CA SER A 424 10.90 1.74 -20.49
C SER A 424 10.34 0.42 -19.96
N ARG A 425 10.91 -0.10 -18.83
CA ARG A 425 10.56 -1.39 -18.23
C ARG A 425 9.73 -1.29 -16.96
N THR A 426 9.42 -0.08 -16.51
CA THR A 426 8.62 0.20 -15.32
C THR A 426 7.32 0.94 -15.63
N GLY A 427 6.83 0.86 -16.85
CA GLY A 427 5.60 1.55 -17.27
C GLY A 427 5.65 3.09 -17.13
N GLY A 428 6.86 3.67 -17.04
CA GLY A 428 7.06 5.11 -16.82
C GLY A 428 7.05 5.55 -15.35
N ILE A 429 6.79 4.65 -14.40
CA ILE A 429 6.77 4.95 -12.97
C ILE A 429 8.19 4.84 -12.40
N GLN A 430 8.77 5.98 -12.04
CA GLN A 430 10.13 6.06 -11.50
C GLN A 430 10.18 5.74 -10.00
N PRO A 431 11.27 5.11 -9.51
CA PRO A 431 11.51 4.99 -8.09
C PRO A 431 11.76 6.38 -7.48
N LEU A 432 11.18 6.61 -6.32
CA LEU A 432 11.42 7.86 -5.58
C LEU A 432 12.74 7.78 -4.81
N PRO A 433 13.49 8.89 -4.67
CA PRO A 433 14.57 8.98 -3.70
C PRO A 433 14.07 8.68 -2.28
N PRO A 434 14.92 8.18 -1.36
CA PRO A 434 14.51 7.73 -0.02
C PRO A 434 13.65 8.74 0.75
N GLN A 435 14.03 10.02 0.76
CA GLN A 435 13.27 11.06 1.46
C GLN A 435 11.91 11.34 0.83
N ARG A 436 11.78 11.24 -0.50
CA ARG A 436 10.49 11.39 -1.18
C ARG A 436 9.58 10.18 -0.97
N SER A 437 10.15 8.99 -0.92
CA SER A 437 9.39 7.78 -0.58
C SER A 437 8.90 7.85 0.87
N LEU A 438 9.74 8.29 1.83
CA LEU A 438 9.31 8.57 3.20
C LEU A 438 8.10 9.54 3.22
N ALA A 439 8.17 10.62 2.43
CA ALA A 439 7.08 11.59 2.33
C ALA A 439 5.81 11.05 1.67
N SER A 440 5.87 9.91 0.96
CA SER A 440 4.70 9.24 0.38
C SER A 440 3.91 8.38 1.37
N LEU A 441 4.50 8.08 2.54
CA LEU A 441 3.90 7.24 3.56
C LEU A 441 2.86 7.99 4.37
N ARG A 442 1.79 7.31 4.75
CA ARG A 442 0.71 7.81 5.59
C ARG A 442 0.49 6.87 6.77
N VAL A 443 0.36 7.45 7.94
CA VAL A 443 0.03 6.80 9.21
C VAL A 443 -1.07 7.57 9.92
N PRO A 444 -1.82 6.96 10.86
CA PRO A 444 -2.83 7.67 11.63
C PRO A 444 -2.26 8.88 12.42
N PRO A 445 -3.09 9.87 12.74
CA PRO A 445 -2.68 11.00 13.60
C PRO A 445 -2.06 10.51 14.93
N GLY A 446 -0.98 11.16 15.35
CA GLY A 446 -0.22 10.79 16.56
C GLY A 446 1.04 9.96 16.29
N PHE A 447 1.20 9.45 15.07
CA PHE A 447 2.40 8.73 14.66
C PHE A 447 3.18 9.48 13.60
N ALA A 448 4.47 9.15 13.49
CA ALA A 448 5.37 9.54 12.41
C ALA A 448 6.08 8.30 11.87
N VAL A 449 6.62 8.42 10.67
CA VAL A 449 7.50 7.40 10.08
C VAL A 449 8.90 7.98 9.99
N GLU A 450 9.89 7.22 10.40
CA GLU A 450 11.30 7.55 10.28
C GLU A 450 11.97 6.58 9.32
N LEU A 451 12.89 7.08 8.51
CA LEU A 451 13.74 6.29 7.61
C LEU A 451 15.01 5.90 8.36
N VAL A 452 15.12 4.63 8.73
CA VAL A 452 16.27 4.12 9.50
C VAL A 452 17.46 3.83 8.59
N ALA A 453 17.22 3.17 7.45
CA ALA A 453 18.26 2.86 6.47
C ALA A 453 17.67 2.85 5.06
N ALA A 454 18.48 3.22 4.08
CA ALA A 454 18.12 3.20 2.67
C ALA A 454 19.35 2.80 1.83
N GLU A 455 19.14 2.62 0.53
CA GLU A 455 20.23 2.42 -0.42
C GLU A 455 21.27 3.56 -0.34
N PRO A 456 22.57 3.31 -0.39
CA PRO A 456 23.24 2.01 -0.59
C PRO A 456 23.52 1.23 0.71
N MET A 457 23.05 1.70 1.87
CA MET A 457 23.29 1.05 3.16
C MET A 457 22.56 -0.29 3.25
N VAL A 458 21.35 -0.40 2.65
CA VAL A 458 20.61 -1.64 2.49
C VAL A 458 20.07 -1.76 1.06
N GLU A 459 20.03 -2.98 0.52
CA GLU A 459 19.53 -3.26 -0.82
C GLU A 459 18.68 -4.54 -0.82
N SER A 460 17.45 -4.48 -1.35
CA SER A 460 16.50 -5.61 -1.39
C SER A 460 16.30 -6.31 -0.03
N PRO A 461 16.12 -5.57 1.08
CA PRO A 461 15.92 -6.18 2.39
C PRO A 461 14.60 -6.96 2.45
N VAL A 462 14.61 -8.14 3.07
CA VAL A 462 13.43 -8.99 3.24
C VAL A 462 13.16 -9.35 4.69
N ALA A 463 14.15 -9.27 5.55
CA ALA A 463 13.99 -9.53 6.98
C ALA A 463 15.00 -8.71 7.80
N VAL A 464 14.59 -8.33 9.01
CA VAL A 464 15.42 -7.70 10.02
C VAL A 464 15.37 -8.49 11.32
N ALA A 465 16.49 -8.59 12.01
CA ALA A 465 16.58 -9.14 13.36
C ALA A 465 17.48 -8.27 14.24
N PHE A 466 17.26 -8.36 15.55
CA PHE A 466 18.01 -7.60 16.55
C PHE A 466 18.90 -8.56 17.35
N GLY A 467 20.19 -8.26 17.40
CA GLY A 467 21.16 -9.02 18.20
C GLY A 467 21.18 -8.60 19.67
N PRO A 468 21.59 -9.50 20.56
CA PRO A 468 21.80 -9.14 21.97
C PRO A 468 22.92 -8.09 22.15
N ASP A 469 23.79 -7.95 21.15
CA ASP A 469 24.89 -6.99 21.06
C ASP A 469 24.48 -5.59 20.58
N GLY A 470 23.16 -5.37 20.37
CA GLY A 470 22.61 -4.10 19.86
C GLY A 470 22.71 -3.94 18.36
N ARG A 471 23.29 -4.88 17.64
CA ARG A 471 23.39 -4.85 16.18
C ARG A 471 22.04 -5.15 15.52
N ILE A 472 21.84 -4.54 14.35
CA ILE A 472 20.67 -4.79 13.51
C ILE A 472 21.15 -5.63 12.32
N TRP A 473 20.57 -6.80 12.15
CA TRP A 473 20.88 -7.75 11.11
C TRP A 473 19.84 -7.70 10.01
N VAL A 474 20.27 -7.62 8.77
CA VAL A 474 19.40 -7.50 7.60
C VAL A 474 19.69 -8.62 6.61
N ALA A 475 18.66 -9.38 6.27
CA ALA A 475 18.72 -10.33 5.14
C ALA A 475 18.34 -9.59 3.86
N GLU A 476 19.23 -9.61 2.88
CA GLU A 476 19.07 -8.98 1.57
C GLU A 476 18.96 -10.04 0.48
N MET A 477 17.86 -10.01 -0.30
CA MET A 477 17.55 -11.00 -1.33
C MET A 477 17.77 -10.41 -2.72
N ALA A 478 19.02 -10.10 -3.07
CA ALA A 478 19.37 -9.53 -4.36
C ALA A 478 19.17 -10.50 -5.54
N ASP A 479 19.05 -11.79 -5.29
CA ASP A 479 18.75 -12.84 -6.27
C ASP A 479 17.26 -13.00 -6.60
N TYR A 480 16.34 -12.33 -5.89
CA TYR A 480 14.93 -12.30 -6.26
C TYR A 480 14.73 -11.58 -7.63
N PRO A 481 13.87 -12.09 -8.54
CA PRO A 481 12.93 -13.19 -8.34
C PRO A 481 13.46 -14.59 -8.75
N SER A 482 14.45 -14.70 -9.57
CA SER A 482 14.79 -15.97 -10.24
C SER A 482 16.28 -16.34 -10.22
N GLY A 483 17.05 -15.79 -9.29
CA GLY A 483 18.50 -16.00 -9.16
C GLY A 483 19.31 -14.77 -9.52
N GLY A 484 20.61 -14.79 -9.23
CA GLY A 484 21.56 -13.74 -9.61
C GLY A 484 21.71 -13.61 -11.13
N PRO A 485 22.15 -12.44 -11.64
CA PRO A 485 22.32 -12.22 -13.09
C PRO A 485 23.30 -13.21 -13.77
N ASP A 486 24.24 -13.75 -13.03
CA ASP A 486 25.26 -14.69 -13.47
C ASP A 486 24.98 -16.14 -13.03
N GLY A 487 23.77 -16.41 -12.52
CA GLY A 487 23.37 -17.74 -12.02
C GLY A 487 23.94 -18.10 -10.64
N ARG A 488 24.67 -17.21 -9.98
CA ARG A 488 25.17 -17.41 -8.61
C ARG A 488 24.17 -16.90 -7.59
N PRO A 489 24.19 -17.46 -6.36
CA PRO A 489 23.42 -16.90 -5.26
C PRO A 489 23.85 -15.45 -4.99
N GLY A 490 22.89 -14.52 -4.97
CA GLY A 490 23.14 -13.09 -4.77
C GLY A 490 22.71 -12.58 -3.42
N GLY A 491 22.11 -13.44 -2.58
CA GLY A 491 21.67 -13.02 -1.24
C GLY A 491 22.84 -12.82 -0.29
N ARG A 492 22.63 -11.96 0.69
CA ARG A 492 23.64 -11.62 1.71
C ARG A 492 23.00 -11.23 3.03
N ILE A 493 23.79 -11.25 4.09
CA ILE A 493 23.43 -10.73 5.39
C ILE A 493 24.30 -9.50 5.65
N ARG A 494 23.64 -8.43 6.06
CA ARG A 494 24.28 -7.17 6.40
C ARG A 494 24.11 -6.88 7.89
N CYS A 495 25.16 -6.35 8.49
CA CYS A 495 25.17 -5.83 9.84
C CYS A 495 25.07 -4.31 9.80
N LEU A 496 24.10 -3.73 10.49
CA LEU A 496 23.98 -2.29 10.69
C LEU A 496 24.32 -1.97 12.14
N GLU A 497 25.14 -0.94 12.36
CA GLU A 497 25.58 -0.52 13.68
C GLU A 497 25.30 0.96 13.89
N ASP A 498 24.58 1.24 14.96
CA ASP A 498 24.36 2.57 15.53
C ASP A 498 25.52 2.86 16.50
N LEU A 499 26.44 3.72 16.08
CA LEU A 499 27.70 3.94 16.77
C LEU A 499 27.62 5.05 17.82
N ASP A 500 26.69 6.00 17.68
CA ASP A 500 26.53 7.11 18.61
C ASP A 500 25.29 6.98 19.51
N GLY A 501 24.45 5.98 19.27
CA GLY A 501 23.27 5.63 20.09
C GLY A 501 22.08 6.52 19.86
N ASP A 502 21.97 7.16 18.69
CA ASP A 502 20.84 8.01 18.34
C ASP A 502 19.67 7.23 17.70
N GLY A 503 19.89 5.94 17.44
CA GLY A 503 18.90 5.03 16.87
C GLY A 503 18.90 4.95 15.34
N PHE A 504 19.92 5.56 14.69
CA PHE A 504 20.15 5.48 13.25
C PHE A 504 21.55 4.88 12.99
N PRO A 505 21.68 3.85 12.15
CA PRO A 505 22.97 3.24 11.91
C PRO A 505 23.84 4.09 10.99
N GLU A 506 25.12 4.31 11.38
CA GLU A 506 26.12 4.98 10.57
C GLU A 506 26.97 4.00 9.76
N ARG A 507 27.01 2.75 10.17
CA ARG A 507 27.83 1.73 9.52
C ARG A 507 27.02 0.53 9.06
N ALA A 508 27.28 0.10 7.82
CA ALA A 508 26.73 -1.11 7.25
C ALA A 508 27.88 -2.00 6.74
N THR A 509 27.98 -3.21 7.25
CA THR A 509 29.01 -4.19 6.87
C THR A 509 28.34 -5.42 6.25
N VAL A 510 28.87 -5.92 5.13
CA VAL A 510 28.44 -7.22 4.60
C VAL A 510 29.07 -8.30 5.46
N PHE A 511 28.23 -8.98 6.25
CA PHE A 511 28.64 -10.04 7.16
C PHE A 511 28.90 -11.36 6.45
N VAL A 512 28.01 -11.74 5.54
CA VAL A 512 28.17 -12.92 4.66
C VAL A 512 27.42 -12.69 3.34
N GLU A 513 27.97 -13.19 2.25
CA GLU A 513 27.40 -13.08 0.91
C GLU A 513 27.38 -14.46 0.20
N GLY A 514 26.69 -14.55 -0.94
CA GLY A 514 26.57 -15.80 -1.70
C GLY A 514 25.57 -16.78 -1.09
N ILE A 515 24.62 -16.29 -0.29
CA ILE A 515 23.54 -17.10 0.29
C ILE A 515 22.37 -17.17 -0.69
N PRO A 516 21.82 -18.37 -0.99
CA PRO A 516 20.71 -18.48 -1.91
C PRO A 516 19.40 -18.04 -1.24
N PHE A 517 18.77 -16.98 -1.75
CA PHE A 517 17.44 -16.50 -1.36
C PHE A 517 17.22 -16.47 0.17
N PRO A 518 17.98 -15.70 0.95
CA PRO A 518 17.76 -15.61 2.39
C PRO A 518 16.38 -15.00 2.67
N THR A 519 15.55 -15.72 3.42
CA THR A 519 14.13 -15.37 3.68
C THR A 519 13.84 -15.05 5.13
N GLY A 520 14.77 -15.30 6.03
CA GLY A 520 14.65 -15.04 7.45
C GLY A 520 15.99 -15.13 8.16
N ILE A 521 16.08 -14.45 9.29
CA ILE A 521 17.31 -14.32 10.07
C ILE A 521 16.97 -14.17 11.55
N THR A 522 17.77 -14.75 12.42
CA THR A 522 17.67 -14.52 13.86
C THR A 522 19.04 -14.73 14.54
N ALA A 523 19.31 -13.96 15.59
CA ALA A 523 20.52 -14.14 16.38
C ALA A 523 20.46 -15.46 17.19
N TRP A 524 21.56 -16.20 17.23
CA TRP A 524 21.70 -17.43 17.99
C TRP A 524 23.13 -17.59 18.48
N ARG A 525 23.33 -17.67 19.79
CA ARG A 525 24.65 -17.80 20.42
C ARG A 525 25.60 -16.67 19.98
N ASP A 526 26.74 -17.03 19.40
CA ASP A 526 27.79 -16.17 18.87
C ASP A 526 27.66 -15.88 17.36
N GLY A 527 26.52 -16.21 16.77
CA GLY A 527 26.29 -16.06 15.34
C GLY A 527 24.82 -15.80 14.98
N LEU A 528 24.47 -16.19 13.76
CA LEU A 528 23.15 -16.03 13.19
C LEU A 528 22.63 -17.35 12.61
N LEU A 529 21.32 -17.56 12.72
CA LEU A 529 20.62 -18.54 11.90
C LEU A 529 20.01 -17.83 10.70
N VAL A 530 20.22 -18.40 9.52
CA VAL A 530 19.72 -17.85 8.24
C VAL A 530 18.86 -18.89 7.55
N CYS A 531 17.61 -18.55 7.29
CA CYS A 531 16.72 -19.34 6.44
C CYS A 531 17.14 -19.14 4.97
N ALA A 532 17.69 -20.16 4.35
CA ALA A 532 18.21 -20.15 2.97
C ALA A 532 17.93 -21.49 2.29
N ALA A 533 16.64 -21.76 1.99
CA ALA A 533 16.23 -23.06 1.44
C ALA A 533 17.18 -23.58 0.34
N PRO A 534 17.59 -24.87 0.38
CA PRO A 534 17.02 -25.94 1.20
C PRO A 534 17.48 -25.96 2.67
N ASP A 535 18.30 -25.01 3.12
CA ASP A 535 18.99 -25.06 4.41
C ASP A 535 18.48 -24.00 5.40
N ILE A 536 18.66 -24.31 6.69
CA ILE A 536 18.85 -23.33 7.74
C ILE A 536 20.33 -23.36 8.11
N LEU A 537 21.02 -22.26 7.83
CA LEU A 537 22.45 -22.11 8.04
C LEU A 537 22.71 -21.47 9.41
N PHE A 538 23.77 -21.89 10.08
CA PHE A 538 24.42 -21.13 11.16
C PHE A 538 25.67 -20.47 10.57
N VAL A 539 25.80 -19.16 10.77
CA VAL A 539 26.95 -18.36 10.32
C VAL A 539 27.50 -17.54 11.49
N ALA A 540 28.83 -17.52 11.64
CA ALA A 540 29.48 -16.80 12.73
C ALA A 540 30.81 -16.19 12.28
N ASP A 541 31.20 -15.10 12.95
CA ASP A 541 32.51 -14.46 12.89
C ASP A 541 33.32 -14.96 14.10
N THR A 542 34.31 -15.79 13.86
CA THR A 542 35.10 -16.41 14.94
C THR A 542 36.41 -15.68 15.19
N ASP A 543 36.87 -14.82 14.27
CA ASP A 543 38.11 -14.07 14.41
C ASP A 543 37.91 -12.56 14.73
N GLY A 544 36.66 -12.10 14.70
CA GLY A 544 36.26 -10.76 15.14
C GLY A 544 36.50 -9.67 14.10
N ASP A 545 36.63 -10.01 12.82
CA ASP A 545 36.84 -9.03 11.74
C ASP A 545 35.55 -8.38 11.21
N GLY A 546 34.39 -8.84 11.67
CA GLY A 546 33.07 -8.36 11.29
C GLY A 546 32.49 -9.09 10.06
N ARG A 547 33.12 -10.18 9.62
CA ARG A 547 32.66 -11.07 8.56
C ARG A 547 32.57 -12.52 9.06
N ALA A 548 31.59 -13.23 8.55
CA ALA A 548 31.45 -14.65 8.89
C ALA A 548 32.54 -15.48 8.20
N ASP A 549 33.31 -16.19 9.02
CA ASP A 549 34.33 -17.16 8.59
C ASP A 549 33.89 -18.61 8.84
N ARG A 550 32.75 -18.80 9.55
CA ARG A 550 32.15 -20.10 9.80
C ARG A 550 30.74 -20.12 9.21
N SER A 551 30.45 -21.17 8.41
CA SER A 551 29.12 -21.47 7.90
C SER A 551 28.81 -22.97 8.01
N GLU A 552 27.67 -23.32 8.58
CA GLU A 552 27.26 -24.71 8.86
C GLU A 552 25.78 -24.87 8.49
N SER A 553 25.42 -25.89 7.69
CA SER A 553 24.02 -26.30 7.47
C SER A 553 23.53 -27.11 8.67
N LEU A 554 22.67 -26.51 9.49
CA LEU A 554 22.10 -27.19 10.66
C LEU A 554 20.90 -28.07 10.31
N PHE A 555 20.09 -27.64 9.38
CA PHE A 555 18.91 -28.36 8.90
C PHE A 555 18.80 -28.20 7.41
N SER A 556 18.54 -29.28 6.66
CA SER A 556 18.50 -29.29 5.20
C SER A 556 17.35 -30.14 4.68
N GLY A 557 16.75 -29.76 3.57
CA GLY A 557 15.66 -30.47 2.91
C GLY A 557 14.36 -29.68 2.78
N PHE A 558 14.37 -28.39 3.12
CA PHE A 558 13.22 -27.50 2.88
C PHE A 558 12.97 -27.29 1.39
N ALA A 559 11.68 -27.18 1.00
CA ALA A 559 11.25 -26.99 -0.38
C ALA A 559 11.82 -25.72 -1.02
N THR A 560 12.25 -25.83 -2.31
CA THR A 560 12.88 -24.74 -3.05
C THR A 560 12.13 -24.31 -4.32
N HIS A 561 11.11 -25.08 -4.73
CA HIS A 561 10.44 -24.91 -6.03
C HIS A 561 9.58 -23.64 -6.15
N ASN A 562 9.23 -23.01 -5.03
CA ASN A 562 8.52 -21.73 -5.03
C ASN A 562 9.39 -20.66 -4.32
N PHE A 563 9.75 -19.60 -5.02
CA PHE A 563 10.64 -18.56 -4.49
C PHE A 563 9.97 -17.63 -3.48
N GLN A 564 8.64 -17.57 -3.45
CA GLN A 564 7.86 -16.72 -2.54
C GLN A 564 7.29 -17.51 -1.33
N ALA A 565 7.55 -18.81 -1.27
CA ALA A 565 7.04 -19.68 -0.22
C ALA A 565 8.13 -20.68 0.20
N ARG A 566 9.13 -20.18 0.91
CA ARG A 566 10.28 -20.93 1.44
C ARG A 566 10.30 -20.83 2.96
N VAL A 567 11.11 -21.65 3.61
CA VAL A 567 11.37 -21.59 5.06
C VAL A 567 11.71 -20.17 5.51
N ASN A 568 11.05 -19.67 6.55
CA ASN A 568 11.22 -18.30 7.04
C ASN A 568 10.78 -18.12 8.50
N SER A 569 10.86 -16.90 9.04
CA SER A 569 10.24 -16.44 10.29
C SER A 569 10.63 -17.30 11.51
N LEU A 570 11.94 -17.42 11.79
CA LEU A 570 12.41 -18.02 13.02
C LEU A 570 12.14 -17.10 14.20
N GLU A 571 11.27 -17.53 15.11
CA GLU A 571 10.89 -16.79 16.31
C GLU A 571 11.18 -17.60 17.59
N HIS A 572 11.66 -16.92 18.62
CA HIS A 572 11.92 -17.53 19.92
C HIS A 572 10.64 -18.04 20.58
N ALA A 573 10.64 -19.31 20.98
CA ALA A 573 9.53 -19.91 21.72
C ALA A 573 9.75 -19.74 23.22
N LEU A 574 8.66 -19.46 23.96
CA LEU A 574 8.73 -19.35 25.44
C LEU A 574 9.27 -20.61 26.10
N GLU A 575 9.03 -21.78 25.50
CA GLU A 575 9.50 -23.08 25.92
C GLU A 575 10.94 -23.41 25.52
N GLY A 576 11.70 -22.38 25.07
CA GLY A 576 13.04 -22.52 24.51
C GLY A 576 13.04 -23.00 23.04
N GLY A 577 14.19 -22.87 22.36
CA GLY A 577 14.32 -23.13 20.93
C GLY A 577 13.59 -22.09 20.08
N LEU A 578 13.36 -22.44 18.82
CA LEU A 578 12.76 -21.56 17.82
C LEU A 578 11.60 -22.26 17.11
N GLU A 579 10.55 -21.51 16.76
CA GLU A 579 9.56 -21.95 15.79
C GLU A 579 9.71 -21.17 14.48
N GLY A 580 9.39 -21.80 13.35
CA GLY A 580 9.52 -21.22 12.03
C GLY A 580 8.40 -21.63 11.07
N SER A 581 8.22 -20.84 10.03
CA SER A 581 7.32 -21.12 8.92
C SER A 581 7.97 -22.04 7.90
N CYS A 582 7.24 -23.08 7.48
CA CYS A 582 7.70 -24.01 6.44
C CYS A 582 7.55 -23.47 5.01
N GLY A 583 6.91 -22.31 4.80
CA GLY A 583 6.61 -21.75 3.47
C GLY A 583 5.53 -22.53 2.73
N LEU A 584 4.57 -23.19 3.38
CA LEU A 584 3.49 -24.04 2.88
C LEU A 584 3.89 -25.46 2.42
N PHE A 585 5.12 -25.67 1.97
CA PHE A 585 5.50 -26.92 1.29
C PHE A 585 6.31 -27.88 2.17
N GLY A 586 6.93 -27.37 3.24
CA GLY A 586 7.68 -28.19 4.19
C GLY A 586 8.88 -28.90 3.57
N GLY A 587 8.93 -30.21 3.73
CA GLY A 587 10.01 -31.07 3.23
C GLY A 587 10.29 -32.26 4.15
N GLU A 588 11.27 -33.08 3.82
CA GLU A 588 11.90 -34.09 4.66
C GLU A 588 13.20 -33.52 5.23
N ILE A 589 13.15 -32.98 6.42
CA ILE A 589 14.22 -32.17 6.97
C ILE A 589 15.23 -33.06 7.71
N ARG A 590 16.46 -33.05 7.23
CA ARG A 590 17.60 -33.72 7.86
C ARG A 590 18.31 -32.77 8.82
N SER A 591 18.50 -33.20 10.04
CA SER A 591 19.38 -32.51 11.01
C SER A 591 20.86 -32.78 10.68
N GLY A 592 21.64 -31.72 10.55
CA GLY A 592 23.09 -31.79 10.38
C GLY A 592 23.83 -32.30 11.63
N ARG A 593 23.24 -32.09 12.84
CA ARG A 593 23.88 -32.47 14.11
C ARG A 593 23.66 -33.93 14.50
N ASN A 594 22.45 -34.45 14.34
CA ASN A 594 22.10 -35.78 14.83
C ASN A 594 21.68 -36.75 13.71
N GLY A 595 21.61 -36.27 12.45
CA GLY A 595 21.30 -37.08 11.27
C GLY A 595 19.82 -37.50 11.13
N THR A 596 18.96 -37.16 12.07
CA THR A 596 17.54 -37.53 11.99
C THR A 596 16.85 -36.85 10.79
N ILE A 597 15.83 -37.52 10.25
CA ILE A 597 14.99 -36.99 9.18
C ILE A 597 13.57 -36.85 9.72
N THR A 598 13.03 -35.64 9.63
CA THR A 598 11.67 -35.31 10.09
C THR A 598 10.82 -34.86 8.91
N PRO A 599 9.73 -35.57 8.56
CA PRO A 599 8.80 -35.12 7.54
C PRO A 599 7.87 -34.04 8.08
N LEU A 600 7.89 -32.85 7.52
CA LEU A 600 7.00 -31.75 7.93
C LEU A 600 5.61 -31.82 7.27
N GLY A 601 5.50 -32.31 6.04
CA GLY A 601 4.24 -32.47 5.34
C GLY A 601 3.48 -31.14 5.14
N GLY A 602 4.19 -30.03 4.92
CA GLY A 602 3.59 -28.68 4.81
C GLY A 602 3.23 -28.02 6.13
N ARG A 603 3.55 -28.62 7.27
CA ARG A 603 3.38 -28.01 8.61
C ARG A 603 4.56 -27.12 8.95
N ASP A 604 4.31 -26.12 9.77
CA ASP A 604 5.34 -25.33 10.42
C ASP A 604 6.19 -26.20 11.34
N PHE A 605 7.26 -25.67 11.88
CA PHE A 605 8.22 -26.50 12.63
C PHE A 605 8.75 -25.78 13.87
N ARG A 606 9.29 -26.58 14.78
CA ARG A 606 10.09 -26.15 15.93
C ARG A 606 11.47 -26.80 15.86
N ILE A 607 12.51 -26.03 16.17
CA ILE A 607 13.90 -26.50 16.20
C ILE A 607 14.58 -26.13 17.52
N ASP A 608 15.50 -26.98 17.94
CA ASP A 608 16.55 -26.63 18.85
C ASP A 608 17.90 -26.74 18.12
N PRO A 609 18.50 -25.60 17.77
CA PRO A 609 19.76 -25.59 17.01
C PRO A 609 20.94 -26.21 17.74
N ASP A 610 20.93 -26.23 19.08
CA ASP A 610 22.04 -26.77 19.87
C ASP A 610 22.04 -28.29 19.87
N THR A 611 20.89 -28.92 19.97
CA THR A 611 20.74 -30.39 19.95
C THR A 611 20.53 -30.93 18.54
N GLY A 612 20.14 -30.07 17.61
CA GLY A 612 19.73 -30.45 16.26
C GLY A 612 18.36 -31.12 16.21
N SER A 613 17.52 -30.98 17.25
CA SER A 613 16.18 -31.54 17.22
C SER A 613 15.28 -30.67 16.31
N ILE A 614 14.41 -31.35 15.58
CA ILE A 614 13.35 -30.71 14.77
C ILE A 614 12.06 -31.51 14.87
N GLU A 615 10.96 -30.80 15.05
CA GLU A 615 9.63 -31.41 15.05
C GLU A 615 8.62 -30.54 14.29
N ALA A 616 7.55 -31.14 13.80
CA ALA A 616 6.45 -30.41 13.19
C ALA A 616 5.70 -29.62 14.28
N ALA A 617 5.30 -28.42 13.95
CA ALA A 617 4.44 -27.54 14.72
C ALA A 617 3.09 -27.35 14.03
N ALA A 618 2.07 -26.99 14.82
CA ALA A 618 0.76 -26.65 14.26
C ALA A 618 0.86 -25.41 13.37
N GLY A 619 0.22 -25.47 12.22
CA GLY A 619 0.19 -24.39 11.23
C GLY A 619 0.77 -24.78 9.87
N SER A 620 0.42 -23.97 8.89
CA SER A 620 0.97 -23.99 7.53
C SER A 620 1.06 -22.53 7.09
N SER A 621 2.10 -21.86 7.55
CA SER A 621 2.32 -20.44 7.27
C SER A 621 3.11 -20.23 6.00
N GLN A 622 2.77 -19.22 5.21
CA GLN A 622 3.53 -18.90 4.01
C GLN A 622 4.73 -18.02 4.34
N GLN A 623 4.49 -16.84 4.91
CA GLN A 623 5.56 -15.94 5.34
C GLN A 623 5.06 -15.07 6.51
N GLY A 624 5.54 -15.36 7.69
CA GLY A 624 5.13 -14.70 8.92
C GLY A 624 4.56 -15.71 9.90
N ARG A 625 5.41 -16.24 10.80
CA ARG A 625 5.03 -16.99 11.98
C ARG A 625 5.52 -16.24 13.19
N VAL A 626 4.60 -15.87 14.06
CA VAL A 626 4.87 -15.02 15.23
C VAL A 626 4.04 -15.46 16.42
N ARG A 627 4.46 -15.10 17.63
CA ARG A 627 3.69 -15.29 18.83
C ARG A 627 3.42 -13.99 19.58
N ASN A 628 2.33 -13.96 20.35
CA ASN A 628 2.11 -12.92 21.34
C ASN A 628 2.86 -13.23 22.65
N ASP A 629 2.75 -12.34 23.64
CA ASP A 629 3.40 -12.51 24.96
C ASP A 629 2.78 -13.64 25.80
N ALA A 630 1.55 -14.05 25.50
CA ALA A 630 0.89 -15.17 26.13
C ALA A 630 1.30 -16.55 25.57
N GLY A 631 2.03 -16.56 24.45
CA GLY A 631 2.47 -17.74 23.73
C GLY A 631 1.41 -18.35 22.81
N ASP A 632 0.48 -17.53 22.29
CA ASP A 632 -0.39 -17.92 21.18
C ASP A 632 0.35 -17.70 19.87
N TRP A 633 0.29 -18.67 18.94
CA TRP A 633 0.98 -18.63 17.66
C TRP A 633 0.06 -18.23 16.52
N PHE A 634 0.56 -17.38 15.65
CA PHE A 634 -0.12 -16.87 14.47
C PHE A 634 0.73 -17.06 13.23
N GLY A 635 0.06 -17.20 12.06
CA GLY A 635 0.67 -17.20 10.75
C GLY A 635 -0.17 -16.43 9.76
N CYS A 636 0.29 -16.30 8.52
CA CYS A 636 -0.48 -15.71 7.42
C CYS A 636 -0.22 -16.44 6.10
N ASN A 637 -1.07 -16.14 5.11
CA ASN A 637 -0.85 -16.53 3.72
C ASN A 637 -1.35 -15.41 2.80
N ASN A 638 -1.11 -15.54 1.49
CA ASN A 638 -1.40 -14.49 0.49
C ASN A 638 -2.77 -13.81 0.64
N SER A 639 -3.81 -14.53 1.02
CA SER A 639 -5.19 -14.02 1.07
C SER A 639 -5.74 -13.85 2.49
N THR A 640 -4.96 -14.22 3.51
CA THR A 640 -5.39 -14.20 4.92
C THR A 640 -4.34 -13.49 5.76
N PHE A 641 -4.72 -12.36 6.35
CA PHE A 641 -3.82 -11.52 7.14
C PHE A 641 -3.28 -12.20 8.39
N ALA A 642 -4.13 -12.98 9.06
CA ALA A 642 -3.74 -13.70 10.25
C ALA A 642 -4.52 -15.01 10.39
N ILE A 643 -3.83 -16.02 10.90
CA ILE A 643 -4.38 -17.34 11.20
C ILE A 643 -3.89 -17.71 12.60
N HIS A 644 -4.78 -18.04 13.51
CA HIS A 644 -4.44 -18.54 14.84
C HIS A 644 -4.36 -20.07 14.84
N PHE A 645 -3.41 -20.62 15.59
CA PHE A 645 -3.21 -22.07 15.78
C PHE A 645 -3.50 -22.46 17.24
N PRO A 646 -4.76 -22.72 17.60
CA PRO A 646 -5.16 -22.95 19.00
C PRO A 646 -4.66 -24.27 19.59
N LEU A 647 -4.33 -25.25 18.73
CA LEU A 647 -3.89 -26.58 19.16
C LEU A 647 -2.41 -26.81 18.87
N ALA A 648 -1.65 -27.25 19.84
CA ALA A 648 -0.27 -27.66 19.62
C ALA A 648 -0.23 -29.01 18.86
N ASP A 649 0.62 -29.13 17.83
CA ASP A 649 0.79 -30.37 17.06
C ASP A 649 1.20 -31.55 17.98
N ALA A 650 2.01 -31.30 19.02
CA ALA A 650 2.40 -32.28 20.02
C ALA A 650 1.21 -32.87 20.78
N TRP A 651 0.09 -32.14 20.93
CA TRP A 651 -1.11 -32.71 21.56
C TRP A 651 -1.78 -33.71 20.62
N LEU A 652 -1.96 -33.34 19.35
CA LEU A 652 -2.63 -34.16 18.35
C LEU A 652 -1.88 -35.48 18.09
N ARG A 653 -0.55 -35.46 18.18
CA ARG A 653 0.29 -36.67 17.98
C ARG A 653 0.19 -37.70 19.09
N ARG A 654 -0.31 -37.34 20.27
CA ARG A 654 -0.46 -38.31 21.42
C ARG A 654 -1.47 -39.42 21.12
N ASN A 655 -2.55 -39.08 20.41
CA ASN A 655 -3.56 -40.07 20.01
C ASN A 655 -3.82 -39.92 18.49
N PRO A 656 -3.24 -40.77 17.62
CA PRO A 656 -3.44 -40.74 16.18
C PRO A 656 -4.89 -40.93 15.73
N ALA A 657 -5.74 -41.50 16.58
CA ALA A 657 -7.16 -41.68 16.29
C ALA A 657 -7.96 -40.38 16.50
N ALA A 658 -7.45 -39.43 17.28
CA ALA A 658 -8.08 -38.12 17.50
C ALA A 658 -7.86 -37.21 16.27
N THR A 659 -8.89 -37.02 15.47
CA THR A 659 -8.83 -36.21 14.26
C THR A 659 -9.45 -34.85 14.50
N ALA A 660 -8.64 -33.79 14.37
CA ALA A 660 -9.13 -32.41 14.44
C ALA A 660 -9.83 -32.03 13.13
N ARG A 661 -11.05 -31.51 13.20
CA ARG A 661 -11.76 -30.98 12.02
C ARG A 661 -11.09 -29.71 11.48
N ARG A 662 -10.50 -28.91 12.36
CA ARG A 662 -9.70 -27.74 12.02
C ARG A 662 -8.59 -27.50 13.04
N THR A 663 -7.39 -27.15 12.59
CA THR A 663 -6.23 -26.82 13.43
C THR A 663 -5.80 -25.36 13.27
N ALA A 664 -6.43 -24.64 12.36
CA ALA A 664 -6.13 -23.27 12.01
C ALA A 664 -7.42 -22.44 11.90
N VAL A 665 -7.43 -21.25 12.46
CA VAL A 665 -8.57 -20.35 12.49
C VAL A 665 -8.19 -19.03 11.83
N PRO A 666 -8.70 -18.73 10.61
CA PRO A 666 -8.53 -17.42 10.03
C PRO A 666 -9.12 -16.32 10.92
N ILE A 667 -8.38 -15.23 11.07
CA ILE A 667 -8.79 -14.05 11.83
C ILE A 667 -9.14 -12.96 10.84
N ASP A 668 -10.44 -12.76 10.62
CA ASP A 668 -10.97 -11.76 9.71
C ASP A 668 -11.46 -10.52 10.47
N SER A 669 -11.38 -9.36 9.80
CA SER A 669 -11.93 -8.10 10.31
C SER A 669 -13.13 -7.64 9.47
N PRO A 670 -14.25 -7.20 10.10
CA PRO A 670 -15.33 -6.53 9.38
C PRO A 670 -14.81 -5.29 8.61
N PRO A 671 -15.42 -4.90 7.46
CA PRO A 671 -16.72 -5.32 6.93
C PRO A 671 -16.67 -6.60 6.08
N GLY A 672 -15.51 -7.21 5.87
CA GLY A 672 -15.40 -8.48 5.17
C GLY A 672 -13.96 -8.98 5.06
N PRO A 673 -13.77 -10.26 4.80
CA PRO A 673 -12.44 -10.86 4.74
C PRO A 673 -11.58 -10.17 3.69
N GLY A 674 -10.37 -9.76 4.08
CA GLY A 674 -9.33 -9.23 3.21
C GLY A 674 -9.58 -7.87 2.56
N GLN A 675 -10.59 -7.08 2.99
CA GLN A 675 -10.80 -5.74 2.44
C GLN A 675 -9.72 -4.75 2.89
N LEU A 676 -9.18 -3.99 1.92
CA LEU A 676 -8.10 -3.02 2.08
C LEU A 676 -8.46 -1.65 1.51
N PHE A 677 -7.73 -0.63 1.95
CA PHE A 677 -7.86 0.76 1.51
C PHE A 677 -6.50 1.29 1.02
N PRO A 678 -6.02 0.84 -0.15
CA PRO A 678 -4.74 1.30 -0.70
C PRO A 678 -4.80 2.77 -1.13
N LEU A 679 -3.64 3.46 -1.06
CA LEU A 679 -3.47 4.83 -1.52
C LEU A 679 -2.79 4.90 -2.90
N SER A 680 -1.98 3.90 -3.25
CA SER A 680 -1.31 3.83 -4.55
C SER A 680 -2.22 3.25 -5.62
N THR A 681 -1.90 3.56 -6.88
CA THR A 681 -2.39 2.77 -8.01
C THR A 681 -1.70 1.43 -8.01
N GLN A 682 -2.48 0.37 -7.89
CA GLN A 682 -1.95 -0.98 -7.88
C GLN A 682 -1.48 -1.38 -9.26
N VAL A 683 -0.24 -1.83 -9.35
CA VAL A 683 0.29 -2.45 -10.56
C VAL A 683 0.02 -3.95 -10.44
N LEU A 684 -1.11 -4.39 -10.98
CA LEU A 684 -1.51 -5.79 -11.00
C LEU A 684 -0.94 -6.44 -12.27
N PHE A 685 0.08 -7.28 -12.10
CA PHE A 685 0.68 -7.99 -13.23
C PHE A 685 -0.14 -9.20 -13.65
N LYS A 686 -1.03 -9.75 -12.75
CA LYS A 686 -1.92 -10.76 -13.15
C LYS A 686 -2.77 -11.48 -12.10
N LEU A 687 -2.35 -12.56 -11.48
CA LEU A 687 -3.19 -13.48 -10.69
C LEU A 687 -3.62 -12.90 -9.35
N SER A 688 -3.19 -11.69 -9.06
CA SER A 688 -3.65 -10.92 -7.93
C SER A 688 -5.17 -10.88 -7.92
N GLY A 689 -5.76 -11.00 -6.75
CA GLY A 689 -7.18 -10.80 -6.55
C GLY A 689 -7.62 -9.38 -6.94
N PRO A 690 -8.91 -9.08 -6.81
CA PRO A 690 -9.41 -7.73 -7.11
C PRO A 690 -8.70 -6.69 -6.24
N ALA A 691 -8.49 -5.49 -6.80
CA ALA A 691 -7.93 -4.34 -6.11
C ALA A 691 -8.66 -4.07 -4.77
N GLY A 692 -7.91 -3.70 -3.72
CA GLY A 692 -8.47 -3.46 -2.39
C GLY A 692 -8.80 -4.74 -1.61
N ARG A 693 -8.18 -5.87 -1.96
CA ARG A 693 -8.23 -7.13 -1.20
C ARG A 693 -6.84 -7.70 -0.99
N ALA A 694 -6.69 -8.48 0.08
CA ALA A 694 -5.46 -9.22 0.36
C ALA A 694 -5.15 -10.20 -0.78
N THR A 695 -3.93 -10.14 -1.29
CA THR A 695 -3.46 -10.96 -2.41
C THR A 695 -2.00 -11.40 -2.26
N ALA A 696 -1.23 -10.72 -1.39
CA ALA A 696 0.17 -11.02 -1.09
C ALA A 696 0.49 -10.79 0.39
N ALA A 697 -0.48 -11.02 1.29
CA ALA A 697 -0.28 -10.80 2.72
C ALA A 697 0.90 -11.63 3.25
N CYS A 698 1.85 -10.96 3.92
CA CYS A 698 3.09 -11.55 4.38
C CYS A 698 3.68 -10.77 5.56
N GLY A 699 4.77 -11.27 6.14
CA GLY A 699 5.56 -10.56 7.13
C GLY A 699 4.76 -10.15 8.36
N LEU A 700 3.82 -11.00 8.78
CA LEU A 700 3.00 -10.79 9.98
C LEU A 700 3.87 -10.54 11.20
N GLY A 701 3.55 -9.50 11.97
CA GLY A 701 4.14 -9.16 13.25
C GLY A 701 3.08 -8.96 14.33
N VAL A 702 3.43 -9.28 15.58
CA VAL A 702 2.67 -8.89 16.77
C VAL A 702 3.39 -7.71 17.41
N TYR A 703 2.66 -6.64 17.70
CA TYR A 703 3.26 -5.54 18.45
C TYR A 703 3.32 -5.89 19.93
N ARG A 704 4.55 -5.91 20.49
CA ARG A 704 4.83 -6.43 21.82
C ARG A 704 5.52 -5.39 22.71
N ASP A 705 4.98 -4.16 22.73
CA ASP A 705 5.42 -3.05 23.59
C ASP A 705 4.21 -2.18 23.98
N GLU A 706 4.40 -1.32 24.99
CA GLU A 706 3.38 -0.37 25.48
C GLU A 706 3.51 1.01 24.82
N LEU A 707 4.51 1.22 23.95
CA LEU A 707 4.85 2.55 23.42
C LEU A 707 3.84 3.04 22.38
N LEU A 708 3.37 2.19 21.48
CA LEU A 708 2.37 2.58 20.46
C LEU A 708 0.96 2.39 20.99
N GLY A 709 0.11 3.34 20.58
CA GLY A 709 -1.31 3.39 20.90
C GLY A 709 -1.83 4.81 20.73
N THR A 710 -3.13 4.98 20.77
CA THR A 710 -3.79 6.29 20.71
C THR A 710 -4.74 6.46 21.87
N ALA A 711 -5.06 7.71 22.22
CA ALA A 711 -6.04 8.00 23.28
C ALA A 711 -7.44 7.42 22.94
N ALA A 712 -7.79 7.35 21.67
CA ALA A 712 -9.08 6.82 21.20
C ALA A 712 -9.13 5.30 21.14
N ALA A 713 -8.01 4.67 20.72
CA ALA A 713 -7.95 3.22 20.50
C ALA A 713 -7.30 2.45 21.65
N GLY A 714 -6.64 3.15 22.58
CA GLY A 714 -5.82 2.52 23.64
C GLY A 714 -4.47 1.99 23.11
N PRO A 715 -3.75 1.19 23.93
CA PRO A 715 -2.48 0.59 23.54
C PRO A 715 -2.67 -0.45 22.42
N PHE A 716 -1.62 -0.63 21.61
CA PHE A 716 -1.58 -1.61 20.51
C PHE A 716 -0.89 -2.94 20.92
N THR A 717 -0.52 -3.09 22.20
CA THR A 717 0.11 -4.30 22.73
C THR A 717 -0.76 -5.53 22.43
N GLY A 718 -0.21 -6.50 21.71
CA GLY A 718 -0.91 -7.71 21.28
C GLY A 718 -1.64 -7.59 19.93
N ASP A 719 -1.73 -6.41 19.34
CA ASP A 719 -2.32 -6.22 18.02
C ASP A 719 -1.42 -6.79 16.90
N LEU A 720 -2.04 -7.19 15.81
CA LEU A 720 -1.37 -7.78 14.65
C LEU A 720 -1.16 -6.73 13.54
N PHE A 721 -0.01 -6.78 12.92
CA PHE A 721 0.34 -5.98 11.76
C PHE A 721 0.79 -6.91 10.63
N THR A 722 0.21 -6.78 9.44
CA THR A 722 0.51 -7.64 8.29
C THR A 722 0.85 -6.79 7.08
N CYS A 723 1.99 -7.07 6.46
CA CYS A 723 2.39 -6.44 5.21
C CYS A 723 1.52 -6.92 4.05
N GLU A 724 1.25 -6.02 3.12
CA GLU A 724 0.60 -6.33 1.85
C GLU A 724 1.29 -5.56 0.71
N PRO A 725 2.36 -6.15 0.15
CA PRO A 725 3.24 -5.46 -0.81
C PRO A 725 2.57 -5.14 -2.15
N VAL A 726 1.57 -5.88 -2.60
CA VAL A 726 0.84 -5.57 -3.85
C VAL A 726 0.00 -4.31 -3.68
N ASN A 727 -0.61 -4.12 -2.51
CA ASN A 727 -1.42 -2.95 -2.18
C ASN A 727 -0.62 -1.82 -1.52
N ASN A 728 0.71 -1.94 -1.36
CA ASN A 728 1.63 -0.93 -0.83
C ASN A 728 1.25 -0.44 0.58
N LEU A 729 0.99 -1.39 1.51
CA LEU A 729 0.48 -1.04 2.84
C LEU A 729 0.82 -2.08 3.92
N VAL A 730 0.62 -1.67 5.17
CA VAL A 730 0.60 -2.54 6.36
C VAL A 730 -0.78 -2.47 6.99
N HIS A 731 -1.44 -3.62 7.08
CA HIS A 731 -2.75 -3.78 7.67
C HIS A 731 -2.66 -4.00 9.17
N HIS A 732 -3.55 -3.40 9.95
CA HIS A 732 -3.62 -3.47 11.40
C HIS A 732 -4.90 -4.16 11.86
N GLN A 733 -4.76 -5.14 12.74
CA GLN A 733 -5.88 -5.86 13.34
C GLN A 733 -5.76 -5.90 14.86
N ARG A 734 -6.78 -5.43 15.55
CA ARG A 734 -6.94 -5.62 16.99
C ARG A 734 -7.51 -7.00 17.26
N LEU A 735 -6.89 -7.71 18.18
CA LEU A 735 -7.35 -9.02 18.61
C LEU A 735 -8.29 -8.93 19.81
N SER A 736 -9.35 -9.71 19.78
CA SER A 736 -10.21 -9.98 20.92
C SER A 736 -10.39 -11.49 21.06
N ARG A 737 -10.22 -12.00 22.28
CA ARG A 737 -10.38 -13.44 22.53
C ARG A 737 -11.83 -13.86 22.34
N ALA A 738 -12.04 -14.97 21.62
CA ALA A 738 -13.35 -15.56 21.33
C ALA A 738 -13.28 -17.08 21.61
N GLY A 739 -13.67 -17.49 22.79
CA GLY A 739 -13.51 -18.88 23.23
C GLY A 739 -12.01 -19.27 23.30
N ALA A 740 -11.66 -20.34 22.63
CA ALA A 740 -10.30 -20.86 22.55
C ALA A 740 -9.44 -20.12 21.49
N THR A 741 -10.02 -19.23 20.71
CA THR A 741 -9.36 -18.52 19.61
C THR A 741 -9.53 -16.99 19.71
N PHE A 742 -9.36 -16.28 18.58
CA PHE A 742 -9.48 -14.84 18.48
C PHE A 742 -10.40 -14.44 17.32
N VAL A 743 -10.96 -13.24 17.45
CA VAL A 743 -11.56 -12.49 16.35
C VAL A 743 -10.78 -11.20 16.15
N GLY A 744 -10.61 -10.80 14.90
CA GLY A 744 -9.96 -9.56 14.52
C GLY A 744 -10.97 -8.42 14.37
N GLY A 745 -10.49 -7.18 14.54
CA GLY A 745 -11.26 -5.97 14.28
C GLY A 745 -10.35 -4.86 13.80
N ARG A 746 -10.91 -3.93 13.00
CA ARG A 746 -10.21 -2.68 12.72
C ARG A 746 -10.19 -1.80 13.96
N VAL A 747 -9.11 -1.06 14.13
CA VAL A 747 -8.95 -0.14 15.24
C VAL A 747 -9.77 1.12 15.02
N THR A 748 -10.28 1.72 16.09
CA THR A 748 -11.03 3.00 16.04
C THR A 748 -10.21 4.08 15.34
N GLY A 749 -10.78 4.66 14.29
CA GLY A 749 -10.12 5.63 13.41
C GLY A 749 -9.45 5.02 12.17
N GLU A 750 -9.42 3.68 12.06
CA GLU A 750 -8.87 2.97 10.90
C GLU A 750 -9.94 2.19 10.11
N GLU A 751 -11.23 2.53 10.29
CA GLU A 751 -12.35 1.79 9.68
C GLU A 751 -12.31 1.80 8.14
N ARG A 752 -11.75 2.86 7.56
CA ARG A 752 -11.65 3.07 6.11
C ARG A 752 -10.26 3.51 5.64
N GLN A 753 -9.24 3.21 6.42
CA GLN A 753 -7.83 3.47 6.08
C GLN A 753 -6.95 2.36 6.64
N GLU A 754 -5.71 2.30 6.19
CA GLU A 754 -4.72 1.37 6.70
C GLU A 754 -3.78 2.07 7.68
N PHE A 755 -3.15 1.29 8.57
CA PHE A 755 -2.22 1.83 9.56
C PHE A 755 -1.01 2.51 8.92
N LEU A 756 -0.43 1.86 7.90
CA LEU A 756 0.62 2.45 7.08
C LEU A 756 0.29 2.15 5.62
N ALA A 757 0.22 3.18 4.80
CA ALA A 757 0.02 3.04 3.37
C ALA A 757 0.85 4.06 2.60
N SER A 758 1.26 3.71 1.39
CA SER A 758 2.04 4.58 0.52
C SER A 758 1.27 4.99 -0.72
N THR A 759 1.51 6.20 -1.22
CA THR A 759 1.13 6.60 -2.57
C THR A 759 2.17 6.20 -3.62
N ASP A 760 3.33 5.69 -3.18
CA ASP A 760 4.42 5.21 -4.04
C ASP A 760 4.22 3.72 -4.36
N PRO A 761 3.98 3.32 -5.63
CA PRO A 761 3.78 1.92 -6.01
C PRO A 761 5.05 1.06 -5.93
N TRP A 762 6.21 1.65 -5.66
CA TRP A 762 7.46 0.93 -5.40
C TRP A 762 7.60 0.48 -3.95
N PHE A 763 6.79 1.03 -3.02
CA PHE A 763 6.78 0.61 -1.62
C PHE A 763 6.27 -0.83 -1.51
N ARG A 764 7.14 -1.76 -1.07
CA ARG A 764 6.86 -3.18 -0.95
C ARG A 764 7.19 -3.67 0.47
N PRO A 765 6.34 -3.38 1.45
CA PRO A 765 6.57 -3.86 2.81
C PRO A 765 6.49 -5.38 2.84
N VAL A 766 7.46 -6.05 3.44
CA VAL A 766 7.59 -7.51 3.44
C VAL A 766 7.76 -8.10 4.85
N GLN A 767 8.10 -7.28 5.84
CA GLN A 767 8.15 -7.69 7.24
C GLN A 767 7.86 -6.50 8.18
N VAL A 768 7.14 -6.78 9.27
CA VAL A 768 7.02 -5.87 10.42
C VAL A 768 7.50 -6.55 11.69
N ARG A 769 8.16 -5.79 12.58
CA ARG A 769 8.62 -6.28 13.89
C ARG A 769 8.55 -5.17 14.95
N THR A 770 8.35 -5.57 16.20
CA THR A 770 8.58 -4.70 17.35
C THR A 770 10.08 -4.55 17.56
N GLY A 771 10.61 -3.34 17.44
CA GLY A 771 12.01 -3.05 17.72
C GLY A 771 12.30 -3.03 19.23
N PRO A 772 13.57 -3.22 19.62
CA PRO A 772 14.00 -3.04 21.01
C PRO A 772 13.76 -1.63 21.54
N ASP A 773 13.70 -0.64 20.63
CA ASP A 773 13.37 0.76 20.89
C ASP A 773 11.87 1.01 21.15
N GLY A 774 11.01 0.02 20.91
CA GLY A 774 9.56 0.12 21.05
C GLY A 774 8.83 0.61 19.81
N ALA A 775 9.54 0.97 18.75
CA ALA A 775 8.94 1.30 17.46
C ALA A 775 8.42 0.06 16.72
N LEU A 776 7.52 0.27 15.76
CA LEU A 776 7.15 -0.75 14.78
C LEU A 776 8.04 -0.60 13.54
N TRP A 777 8.97 -1.53 13.37
CA TRP A 777 9.90 -1.57 12.25
C TRP A 777 9.25 -2.20 11.03
N VAL A 778 9.50 -1.62 9.85
CA VAL A 778 8.92 -2.04 8.58
C VAL A 778 10.04 -2.20 7.57
N VAL A 779 10.18 -3.39 7.02
CA VAL A 779 11.14 -3.73 5.97
C VAL A 779 10.48 -3.53 4.62
N ASP A 780 11.05 -2.68 3.79
CA ASP A 780 10.58 -2.36 2.44
C ASP A 780 11.60 -2.83 1.41
N MET A 781 11.24 -3.87 0.65
CA MET A 781 12.09 -4.41 -0.41
C MET A 781 12.28 -3.42 -1.57
N TYR A 782 11.36 -2.46 -1.71
CA TYR A 782 11.34 -1.38 -2.69
C TYR A 782 11.58 -1.84 -4.12
N ARG A 783 10.64 -2.59 -4.65
CA ARG A 783 10.68 -3.16 -6.00
C ARG A 783 9.49 -2.71 -6.84
N TYR A 784 9.70 -2.49 -8.15
CA TYR A 784 8.57 -2.25 -9.04
C TYR A 784 7.74 -3.52 -9.21
N VAL A 785 8.37 -4.63 -9.57
CA VAL A 785 7.72 -5.93 -9.71
C VAL A 785 7.93 -6.74 -8.42
N ILE A 786 6.84 -7.14 -7.77
CA ILE A 786 6.86 -8.02 -6.60
C ILE A 786 6.30 -9.42 -6.92
N GLU A 787 5.76 -9.62 -8.11
CA GLU A 787 5.28 -10.92 -8.56
C GLU A 787 6.41 -11.73 -9.20
N HIS A 788 6.40 -13.05 -9.00
CA HIS A 788 7.38 -13.92 -9.66
C HIS A 788 7.08 -14.04 -11.16
N PRO A 789 8.08 -13.97 -12.06
CA PRO A 789 7.89 -13.99 -13.51
C PRO A 789 7.04 -15.14 -14.05
N ILE A 790 7.07 -16.33 -13.40
CA ILE A 790 6.26 -17.49 -13.84
C ILE A 790 4.74 -17.26 -13.75
N TRP A 791 4.31 -16.27 -12.98
CA TRP A 791 2.90 -15.90 -12.79
C TRP A 791 2.48 -14.69 -13.63
N ILE A 792 3.41 -14.08 -14.36
CA ILE A 792 3.16 -12.91 -15.22
C ILE A 792 2.98 -13.42 -16.66
N PRO A 793 1.92 -13.03 -17.37
CA PRO A 793 1.78 -13.37 -18.79
C PRO A 793 2.99 -12.94 -19.60
N GLU A 794 3.44 -13.78 -20.52
CA GLU A 794 4.67 -13.59 -21.30
C GLU A 794 4.70 -12.24 -22.04
N GLU A 795 3.58 -11.82 -22.63
CA GLU A 795 3.44 -10.53 -23.31
C GLU A 795 3.66 -9.36 -22.35
N THR A 796 3.14 -9.46 -21.13
CA THR A 796 3.35 -8.45 -20.09
C THR A 796 4.80 -8.46 -19.60
N LEU A 797 5.34 -9.66 -19.36
CA LEU A 797 6.71 -9.84 -18.86
C LEU A 797 7.77 -9.30 -19.83
N ALA A 798 7.53 -9.43 -21.14
CA ALA A 798 8.45 -8.92 -22.17
C ALA A 798 8.69 -7.38 -22.06
N GLY A 799 7.70 -6.65 -21.54
CA GLY A 799 7.77 -5.20 -21.30
C GLY A 799 8.25 -4.80 -19.91
N LEU A 800 8.61 -5.75 -19.02
CA LEU A 800 8.97 -5.48 -17.62
C LEU A 800 10.43 -5.84 -17.33
N ASP A 801 11.03 -5.11 -16.39
CA ASP A 801 12.23 -5.55 -15.70
C ASP A 801 11.84 -6.15 -14.33
N PRO A 802 11.82 -7.48 -14.18
CA PRO A 802 11.46 -8.11 -12.91
C PRO A 802 12.48 -7.86 -11.80
N ARG A 803 13.65 -7.30 -12.13
CA ARG A 803 14.70 -6.93 -11.18
C ARG A 803 14.74 -5.42 -10.87
N ALA A 804 13.87 -4.62 -11.46
CA ALA A 804 13.81 -3.18 -11.23
C ALA A 804 13.73 -2.84 -9.72
N GLY A 805 14.73 -2.13 -9.19
CA GLY A 805 14.93 -1.85 -7.78
C GLY A 805 15.79 -2.87 -7.02
N ALA A 806 16.50 -3.78 -7.71
CA ALA A 806 17.41 -4.74 -7.06
C ALA A 806 18.55 -4.07 -6.27
N ASP A 807 18.92 -2.86 -6.66
CA ASP A 807 19.91 -1.97 -6.03
C ASP A 807 19.31 -1.02 -4.99
N ARG A 808 18.04 -1.21 -4.62
CA ARG A 808 17.31 -0.35 -3.69
C ARG A 808 16.76 -1.15 -2.52
N GLY A 809 16.36 -0.43 -1.48
CA GLY A 809 15.74 -1.03 -0.32
C GLY A 809 15.71 -0.07 0.85
N ARG A 810 14.74 -0.24 1.76
CA ARG A 810 14.57 0.69 2.88
C ARG A 810 14.09 -0.03 4.12
N ILE A 811 14.45 0.54 5.24
CA ILE A 811 13.95 0.14 6.55
C ILE A 811 13.36 1.39 7.18
N TYR A 812 12.09 1.31 7.54
CA TYR A 812 11.36 2.36 8.25
C TYR A 812 11.03 1.91 9.66
N ARG A 813 10.72 2.88 10.52
CA ARG A 813 10.05 2.62 11.79
C ARG A 813 8.90 3.60 12.01
N VAL A 814 7.79 3.11 12.52
CA VAL A 814 6.65 3.94 12.95
C VAL A 814 6.82 4.25 14.42
N VAL A 815 6.78 5.54 14.75
CA VAL A 815 7.07 6.07 16.09
C VAL A 815 5.92 6.96 16.58
N PRO A 816 5.68 7.05 17.90
CA PRO A 816 4.74 8.02 18.45
C PRO A 816 5.35 9.43 18.40
N LYS A 817 4.54 10.46 18.12
CA LYS A 817 5.01 11.87 18.11
C LYS A 817 5.17 12.49 19.51
N ASP A 818 4.50 11.93 20.49
CA ASP A 818 4.36 12.51 21.84
C ASP A 818 5.24 11.81 22.90
N ARG A 819 5.93 10.75 22.53
CA ARG A 819 6.75 9.93 23.43
C ARG A 819 8.09 9.58 22.77
N PRO A 820 9.22 9.66 23.51
CA PRO A 820 10.50 9.26 22.98
C PRO A 820 10.60 7.73 22.85
N LEU A 821 11.38 7.28 21.90
CA LEU A 821 11.78 5.88 21.78
C LEU A 821 12.64 5.46 22.98
N ARG A 822 12.68 4.15 23.26
CA ARG A 822 13.64 3.57 24.21
C ARG A 822 15.02 3.50 23.55
N LYS A 823 16.07 3.58 24.37
CA LYS A 823 17.42 3.28 23.88
C LYS A 823 17.54 1.79 23.60
N MET A 824 18.15 1.43 22.51
CA MET A 824 18.58 0.07 22.23
C MET A 824 19.79 -0.24 23.09
N HIS A 825 19.62 -1.16 24.05
CA HIS A 825 20.68 -1.56 24.97
C HIS A 825 21.31 -2.87 24.52
N ARG A 826 22.59 -3.00 24.75
CA ARG A 826 23.29 -4.27 24.61
C ARG A 826 22.89 -5.20 25.77
N VAL A 827 22.22 -6.30 25.44
CA VAL A 827 21.76 -7.29 26.42
C VAL A 827 22.91 -8.23 26.82
N ASP A 828 23.85 -8.46 25.90
CA ASP A 828 25.05 -9.29 26.15
C ASP A 828 25.99 -8.69 27.20
N ASP A 829 26.03 -7.35 27.33
CA ASP A 829 26.85 -6.65 28.32
C ASP A 829 26.21 -6.64 29.74
N ILE A 830 24.95 -7.02 29.90
CA ILE A 830 24.27 -7.05 31.18
C ILE A 830 24.90 -8.14 32.05
N PRO A 831 25.39 -7.83 33.28
CA PRO A 831 25.87 -8.83 34.18
C PRO A 831 24.80 -9.89 34.48
N THR A 832 25.18 -11.15 34.60
CA THR A 832 24.22 -12.25 34.79
C THR A 832 23.29 -12.04 36.00
N ALA A 833 23.82 -11.47 37.09
CA ALA A 833 23.00 -11.16 38.27
C ALA A 833 21.88 -10.13 38.00
N ASP A 834 22.04 -9.28 37.00
CA ASP A 834 21.10 -8.20 36.67
C ASP A 834 20.12 -8.59 35.57
N LEU A 835 20.37 -9.70 34.84
CA LEU A 835 19.52 -10.14 33.72
C LEU A 835 18.06 -10.36 34.16
N ALA A 836 17.85 -11.00 35.30
CA ALA A 836 16.50 -11.21 35.79
C ALA A 836 15.79 -9.89 36.07
N SER A 837 16.47 -8.88 36.61
CA SER A 837 15.88 -7.55 36.82
C SER A 837 15.58 -6.85 35.51
N ALA A 838 16.44 -7.00 34.50
CA ALA A 838 16.25 -6.45 33.16
C ALA A 838 15.06 -7.09 32.41
N LEU A 839 14.67 -8.32 32.77
CA LEU A 839 13.49 -8.99 32.21
C LEU A 839 12.19 -8.26 32.57
N ASP A 840 12.13 -7.46 33.63
CA ASP A 840 10.95 -6.67 34.00
C ASP A 840 10.82 -5.41 33.16
N CYS A 841 10.69 -5.60 31.86
CA CYS A 841 10.52 -4.52 30.89
C CYS A 841 9.27 -4.71 30.01
N PRO A 842 8.69 -3.64 29.46
CA PRO A 842 7.48 -3.74 28.64
C PRO A 842 7.73 -4.35 27.25
N ASN A 843 8.96 -4.28 26.74
CA ASN A 843 9.30 -4.67 25.37
C ASN A 843 9.51 -6.18 25.24
N GLY A 844 8.68 -6.83 24.42
CA GLY A 844 8.72 -8.29 24.21
C GLY A 844 9.98 -8.78 23.49
N THR A 845 10.51 -8.01 22.57
CA THR A 845 11.77 -8.33 21.87
C THR A 845 12.95 -8.33 22.82
N VAL A 846 13.04 -7.34 23.70
CA VAL A 846 14.08 -7.27 24.73
C VAL A 846 13.96 -8.41 25.73
N ARG A 847 12.73 -8.75 26.15
CA ARG A 847 12.50 -9.89 27.04
C ARG A 847 12.96 -11.22 26.44
N ASP A 848 12.73 -11.42 25.14
CA ASP A 848 13.17 -12.63 24.43
C ASP A 848 14.71 -12.72 24.38
N LEU A 849 15.39 -11.61 24.07
CA LEU A 849 16.85 -11.55 24.09
C LEU A 849 17.42 -11.83 25.49
N ILE A 850 16.80 -11.29 26.54
CA ILE A 850 17.21 -11.54 27.95
C ILE A 850 16.97 -12.99 28.32
N GLN A 851 15.82 -13.58 28.00
CA GLN A 851 15.55 -14.99 28.25
C GLN A 851 16.60 -15.87 27.57
N GLN A 852 16.92 -15.62 26.31
CA GLN A 852 17.99 -16.36 25.62
C GLN A 852 19.34 -16.23 26.33
N GLN A 853 19.72 -15.02 26.75
CA GLN A 853 20.99 -14.83 27.49
C GLN A 853 21.00 -15.59 28.82
N ILE A 854 19.90 -15.61 29.56
CA ILE A 854 19.77 -16.38 30.80
C ILE A 854 19.94 -17.87 30.50
N GLU A 855 19.25 -18.41 29.53
CA GLU A 855 19.30 -19.82 29.14
C GLU A 855 20.69 -20.22 28.62
N TRP A 856 21.31 -19.38 27.79
CA TRP A 856 22.64 -19.66 27.24
C TRP A 856 23.75 -19.64 28.29
N ARG A 857 23.67 -18.71 29.25
CA ARG A 857 24.67 -18.64 30.34
C ARG A 857 24.47 -19.75 31.37
N GLY A 858 23.24 -20.21 31.55
CA GLY A 858 22.91 -21.35 32.45
C GLY A 858 23.22 -21.14 33.93
N ASP A 859 23.47 -19.88 34.33
CA ASP A 859 23.82 -19.53 35.70
C ASP A 859 22.58 -19.51 36.60
N ARG A 860 22.55 -20.35 37.59
CA ARG A 860 21.41 -20.50 38.52
C ARG A 860 21.26 -19.37 39.52
N SER A 861 22.20 -18.45 39.63
CA SER A 861 22.08 -17.27 40.50
C SER A 861 20.87 -16.38 40.13
N VAL A 862 20.35 -16.49 38.88
CA VAL A 862 19.16 -15.79 38.42
C VAL A 862 17.83 -16.37 38.94
N VAL A 863 17.84 -17.60 39.50
CA VAL A 863 16.60 -18.31 39.89
C VAL A 863 15.82 -17.56 40.98
N PRO A 864 16.38 -17.13 42.12
CA PRO A 864 15.58 -16.43 43.14
C PRO A 864 14.98 -15.08 42.65
N PRO A 865 15.69 -14.23 41.85
CA PRO A 865 15.06 -13.04 41.29
C PRO A 865 13.98 -13.37 40.24
N LEU A 866 14.13 -14.42 39.43
CA LEU A 866 13.09 -14.86 38.49
C LEU A 866 11.84 -15.37 39.21
N GLU A 867 11.99 -16.12 40.31
CA GLU A 867 10.86 -16.55 41.16
C GLU A 867 10.06 -15.35 41.67
N ARG A 868 10.75 -14.29 42.13
CA ARG A 868 10.08 -13.05 42.54
C ARG A 868 9.35 -12.38 41.38
N LEU A 869 9.95 -12.28 40.19
CA LEU A 869 9.27 -11.71 39.03
C LEU A 869 8.05 -12.51 38.61
N ALA A 870 8.14 -13.84 38.58
CA ALA A 870 7.03 -14.72 38.24
C ALA A 870 5.87 -14.61 39.26
N ALA A 871 6.18 -14.25 40.50
CA ALA A 871 5.20 -14.10 41.57
C ALA A 871 4.63 -12.67 41.68
N GLU A 872 5.38 -11.63 41.37
CA GLU A 872 5.12 -10.26 41.86
C GLU A 872 5.16 -9.14 40.78
N SER A 873 5.70 -9.41 39.58
CA SER A 873 5.71 -8.36 38.53
C SER A 873 4.28 -7.89 38.25
N PRO A 874 4.06 -6.58 38.15
CA PRO A 874 2.75 -6.02 37.79
C PRO A 874 2.36 -6.35 36.35
N ARG A 875 3.32 -6.79 35.52
CA ARG A 875 3.10 -7.13 34.11
C ARG A 875 2.85 -8.61 33.93
N PRO A 876 1.66 -9.06 33.48
CA PRO A 876 1.39 -10.46 33.17
C PRO A 876 2.41 -11.08 32.22
N ALA A 877 2.79 -10.33 31.14
CA ALA A 877 3.79 -10.79 30.18
C ALA A 877 5.15 -11.12 30.82
N VAL A 878 5.57 -10.37 31.84
CA VAL A 878 6.82 -10.64 32.58
C VAL A 878 6.66 -11.88 33.47
N ARG A 879 5.52 -12.04 34.16
CA ARG A 879 5.24 -13.24 34.97
C ARG A 879 5.25 -14.49 34.08
N ILE A 880 4.63 -14.45 32.92
CA ILE A 880 4.62 -15.54 31.93
C ILE A 880 6.06 -15.88 31.48
N GLN A 881 6.83 -14.87 31.11
CA GLN A 881 8.20 -15.06 30.61
C GLN A 881 9.12 -15.60 31.72
N ALA A 882 9.00 -15.09 32.96
CA ALA A 882 9.78 -15.57 34.09
C ALA A 882 9.45 -17.03 34.43
N LEU A 883 8.16 -17.41 34.41
CA LEU A 883 7.74 -18.83 34.59
C LEU A 883 8.30 -19.72 33.48
N ALA A 884 8.28 -19.26 32.24
CA ALA A 884 8.83 -20.01 31.11
C ALA A 884 10.35 -20.18 31.25
N THR A 885 11.07 -19.11 31.58
CA THR A 885 12.53 -19.13 31.78
C THR A 885 12.92 -20.08 32.92
N LEU A 886 12.22 -20.00 34.06
CA LEU A 886 12.42 -20.93 35.15
C LEU A 886 12.14 -22.38 34.74
N SER A 887 11.10 -22.62 33.95
CA SER A 887 10.78 -23.97 33.44
C SER A 887 11.90 -24.51 32.56
N ASN A 888 12.45 -23.71 31.67
CA ASN A 888 13.54 -24.07 30.76
C ASN A 888 14.84 -24.35 31.55
N LEU A 889 15.05 -23.66 32.67
CA LEU A 889 16.16 -23.94 33.60
C LEU A 889 15.91 -25.16 34.49
N GLY A 890 14.70 -25.77 34.45
CA GLY A 890 14.32 -26.86 35.37
C GLY A 890 14.32 -26.43 36.84
N ALA A 891 13.86 -25.19 37.12
CA ALA A 891 14.01 -24.56 38.43
C ALA A 891 12.70 -24.01 39.03
N VAL A 892 11.52 -24.45 38.55
CA VAL A 892 10.23 -24.00 39.09
C VAL A 892 9.84 -24.77 40.32
N PRO A 893 9.70 -24.12 41.49
CA PRO A 893 9.22 -24.84 42.69
C PRO A 893 7.70 -25.06 42.65
N PRO A 894 7.15 -26.16 43.20
CA PRO A 894 5.71 -26.42 43.19
C PRO A 894 4.86 -25.29 43.78
N SER A 895 5.37 -24.62 44.82
CA SER A 895 4.68 -23.50 45.46
C SER A 895 4.46 -22.31 44.49
N LEU A 896 5.39 -22.08 43.61
CA LEU A 896 5.25 -21.04 42.58
C LEU A 896 4.21 -21.44 41.51
N LEU A 897 4.13 -22.72 41.14
CA LEU A 897 3.09 -23.22 40.23
C LEU A 897 1.71 -23.07 40.85
N VAL A 898 1.50 -23.48 42.14
CA VAL A 898 0.22 -23.27 42.83
C VAL A 898 -0.18 -21.78 42.81
N ARG A 899 0.78 -20.89 43.06
CA ARG A 899 0.53 -19.44 42.96
C ARG A 899 0.16 -19.00 41.53
N GLY A 900 0.85 -19.49 40.51
CA GLY A 900 0.57 -19.21 39.12
C GLY A 900 -0.79 -19.72 38.65
N LEU A 901 -1.22 -20.91 39.13
CA LEU A 901 -2.56 -21.44 38.86
C LEU A 901 -3.68 -20.59 39.45
N ALA A 902 -3.39 -19.82 40.50
CA ALA A 902 -4.31 -18.90 41.16
C ALA A 902 -4.14 -17.42 40.74
N ASP A 903 -3.34 -17.14 39.72
CA ASP A 903 -3.08 -15.76 39.23
C ASP A 903 -4.38 -15.08 38.76
N THR A 904 -4.43 -13.76 38.93
CA THR A 904 -5.59 -12.95 38.47
C THR A 904 -5.69 -12.91 36.94
N ASP A 905 -4.56 -13.03 36.25
CA ASP A 905 -4.49 -12.99 34.78
C ASP A 905 -4.66 -14.41 34.20
N PRO A 906 -5.59 -14.61 33.28
CA PRO A 906 -5.87 -15.94 32.69
C PRO A 906 -4.68 -16.49 31.86
N ASP A 907 -3.87 -15.67 31.23
CA ASP A 907 -2.74 -16.16 30.45
C ASP A 907 -1.57 -16.59 31.35
N VAL A 908 -1.43 -15.99 32.53
CA VAL A 908 -0.50 -16.50 33.56
C VAL A 908 -0.98 -17.85 34.09
N ARG A 909 -2.29 -18.02 34.42
CA ARG A 909 -2.84 -19.34 34.83
C ARG A 909 -2.62 -20.38 33.74
N ARG A 910 -2.89 -20.04 32.50
CA ARG A 910 -2.65 -20.90 31.33
C ARG A 910 -1.17 -21.32 31.23
N ARG A 911 -0.25 -20.38 31.43
CA ARG A 911 1.20 -20.65 31.43
C ARG A 911 1.58 -21.59 32.58
N ALA A 912 1.03 -21.41 33.77
CA ALA A 912 1.27 -22.29 34.88
C ALA A 912 0.81 -23.74 34.60
N VAL A 913 -0.36 -23.93 33.98
CA VAL A 913 -0.85 -25.24 33.50
C VAL A 913 0.14 -25.89 32.53
N ARG A 914 0.65 -25.12 31.55
CA ARG A 914 1.67 -25.59 30.58
C ARG A 914 2.94 -26.04 31.27
N VAL A 915 3.41 -25.31 32.28
CA VAL A 915 4.61 -25.69 33.06
C VAL A 915 4.35 -26.92 33.90
N VAL A 916 3.19 -27.02 34.56
CA VAL A 916 2.78 -28.24 35.28
C VAL A 916 2.85 -29.47 34.39
N ARG A 917 2.30 -29.35 33.18
CA ARG A 917 2.33 -30.42 32.19
C ARG A 917 3.76 -30.74 31.73
N ALA A 918 4.54 -29.72 31.35
CA ALA A 918 5.89 -29.92 30.86
C ALA A 918 6.82 -30.62 31.83
N GLN A 919 6.64 -30.36 33.13
CA GLN A 919 7.43 -30.97 34.18
C GLN A 919 6.86 -32.32 34.68
N GLY A 920 5.61 -32.66 34.31
CA GLY A 920 4.88 -33.81 34.89
C GLY A 920 4.69 -33.69 36.40
N ALA A 921 4.79 -32.50 36.96
CA ALA A 921 4.85 -32.25 38.42
C ALA A 921 3.59 -32.66 39.16
N ALA A 922 2.44 -32.64 38.47
CA ALA A 922 1.15 -33.00 39.09
C ALA A 922 0.95 -34.52 39.26
N ARG A 923 1.78 -35.36 38.64
CA ARG A 923 1.63 -36.83 38.72
C ARG A 923 1.88 -37.36 40.14
N ASP A 924 2.85 -36.76 40.83
CA ASP A 924 3.29 -37.19 42.17
C ASP A 924 2.88 -36.19 43.27
N ASP A 925 2.31 -35.05 42.91
CA ASP A 925 1.83 -34.00 43.81
C ASP A 925 0.31 -33.82 43.69
N THR A 926 -0.43 -34.45 44.63
CA THR A 926 -1.90 -34.42 44.63
C THR A 926 -2.46 -33.00 44.81
N ALA A 927 -1.79 -32.15 45.58
CA ALA A 927 -2.25 -30.78 45.80
C ALA A 927 -2.13 -29.94 44.49
N LEU A 928 -1.04 -30.14 43.76
CA LEU A 928 -0.84 -29.51 42.46
C LEU A 928 -1.81 -30.07 41.40
N ALA A 929 -2.08 -31.37 41.41
CA ALA A 929 -3.05 -32.02 40.56
C ALA A 929 -4.47 -31.50 40.82
N ASP A 930 -4.90 -31.38 42.05
CA ASP A 930 -6.21 -30.84 42.44
C ASP A 930 -6.32 -29.34 42.07
N ALA A 931 -5.26 -28.55 42.30
CA ALA A 931 -5.24 -27.14 41.89
C ALA A 931 -5.35 -26.97 40.37
N THR A 932 -4.69 -27.85 39.60
CA THR A 932 -4.80 -27.85 38.12
C THR A 932 -6.20 -28.27 37.67
N ALA A 933 -6.75 -29.33 38.25
CA ALA A 933 -8.08 -29.85 37.95
C ALA A 933 -9.20 -28.84 38.28
N ALA A 934 -9.04 -28.01 39.30
CA ALA A 934 -10.00 -26.97 39.66
C ALA A 934 -10.18 -25.92 38.53
N LEU A 935 -9.16 -25.70 37.70
CA LEU A 935 -9.24 -24.81 36.56
C LEU A 935 -10.09 -25.35 35.38
N ALA A 936 -10.65 -26.57 35.49
CA ALA A 936 -11.71 -27.02 34.58
C ALA A 936 -12.99 -26.15 34.68
N GLU A 937 -13.12 -25.32 35.70
CA GLU A 937 -14.18 -24.31 35.87
C GLU A 937 -13.70 -22.88 35.65
N ASP A 938 -12.49 -22.69 35.11
CA ASP A 938 -11.96 -21.35 34.86
C ASP A 938 -12.88 -20.55 33.91
N PRO A 939 -13.13 -19.25 34.17
CA PRO A 939 -13.94 -18.42 33.26
C PRO A 939 -13.33 -18.28 31.87
N SER A 940 -12.00 -18.46 31.73
CA SER A 940 -11.31 -18.41 30.44
C SER A 940 -11.35 -19.78 29.73
N THR A 941 -11.98 -19.82 28.59
CA THR A 941 -12.00 -21.01 27.72
C THR A 941 -10.57 -21.47 27.34
N ALA A 942 -9.65 -20.53 27.12
CA ALA A 942 -8.26 -20.86 26.81
C ALA A 942 -7.52 -21.55 27.95
N VAL A 943 -7.84 -21.20 29.21
CA VAL A 943 -7.32 -21.93 30.41
C VAL A 943 -7.92 -23.33 30.47
N ARG A 944 -9.23 -23.47 30.30
CA ARG A 944 -9.90 -24.78 30.33
C ARG A 944 -9.36 -25.71 29.23
N LEU A 945 -9.11 -25.21 28.04
CA LEU A 945 -8.51 -25.97 26.93
C LEU A 945 -7.09 -26.46 27.28
N GLU A 946 -6.29 -25.62 27.94
CA GLU A 946 -4.96 -26.01 28.40
C GLU A 946 -5.03 -27.08 29.52
N VAL A 947 -6.04 -27.02 30.41
CA VAL A 947 -6.31 -28.06 31.41
C VAL A 947 -6.68 -29.39 30.76
N ALA A 948 -7.52 -29.35 29.69
CA ALA A 948 -7.80 -30.54 28.88
C ALA A 948 -6.53 -31.16 28.31
N ALA A 949 -5.62 -30.34 27.80
CA ALA A 949 -4.34 -30.79 27.27
C ALA A 949 -3.37 -31.33 28.34
N ALA A 950 -3.46 -30.82 29.57
CA ALA A 950 -2.61 -31.25 30.69
C ALA A 950 -3.13 -32.50 31.44
N ALA A 951 -4.35 -32.93 31.15
CA ALA A 951 -4.97 -34.04 31.82
C ALA A 951 -4.17 -35.35 31.70
N ASP A 952 -3.37 -35.55 30.64
CA ASP A 952 -2.48 -36.70 30.48
C ASP A 952 -1.38 -36.79 31.56
N THR A 953 -1.12 -35.71 32.26
CA THR A 953 -0.10 -35.65 33.33
C THR A 953 -0.69 -35.67 34.74
N LEU A 954 -2.01 -35.71 34.86
CA LEU A 954 -2.70 -35.83 36.15
C LEU A 954 -2.85 -37.31 36.57
N PRO A 955 -2.97 -37.60 37.88
CA PRO A 955 -3.37 -38.93 38.35
C PRO A 955 -4.69 -39.38 37.68
N PRO A 956 -4.82 -40.63 37.20
CA PRO A 956 -5.96 -41.06 36.38
C PRO A 956 -7.36 -40.78 36.98
N PRO A 957 -7.64 -40.92 38.29
CA PRO A 957 -8.93 -40.56 38.86
C PRO A 957 -9.23 -39.05 38.80
N ILE A 958 -8.20 -38.21 38.92
CA ILE A 958 -8.32 -36.75 38.83
C ILE A 958 -8.51 -36.36 37.35
N ALA A 959 -7.69 -36.91 36.45
CA ALA A 959 -7.80 -36.73 35.02
C ALA A 959 -9.20 -37.06 34.53
N ALA A 960 -9.75 -38.21 34.89
CA ALA A 960 -11.07 -38.65 34.46
C ALA A 960 -12.18 -37.68 34.87
N ARG A 961 -12.22 -37.25 36.15
CA ARG A 961 -13.20 -36.27 36.63
C ARG A 961 -13.08 -34.92 35.87
N THR A 962 -11.84 -34.49 35.60
CA THR A 962 -11.54 -33.27 34.89
C THR A 962 -12.01 -33.33 33.45
N LEU A 963 -11.70 -34.41 32.73
CA LEU A 963 -12.09 -34.58 31.33
C LEU A 963 -13.59 -34.72 31.15
N VAL A 964 -14.28 -35.51 32.02
CA VAL A 964 -15.74 -35.62 32.00
C VAL A 964 -16.40 -34.25 32.23
N LYS A 965 -15.87 -33.46 33.16
CA LYS A 965 -16.40 -32.13 33.44
C LYS A 965 -16.22 -31.18 32.24
N LEU A 966 -15.05 -31.17 31.59
CA LEU A 966 -14.78 -30.37 30.40
C LEU A 966 -15.61 -30.83 29.19
N ALA A 967 -15.86 -32.14 29.05
CA ALA A 967 -16.79 -32.64 28.03
C ALA A 967 -18.21 -32.13 28.25
N ASP A 968 -18.67 -32.05 29.50
CA ASP A 968 -20.00 -31.49 29.82
C ASP A 968 -20.13 -30.02 29.54
N SER A 969 -19.08 -29.22 29.78
CA SER A 969 -19.15 -27.77 29.67
C SER A 969 -18.76 -27.25 28.29
N ASP A 970 -17.83 -27.91 27.62
CA ASP A 970 -17.19 -27.44 26.40
C ASP A 970 -17.14 -28.46 25.25
N GLY A 971 -17.73 -29.64 25.42
CA GLY A 971 -17.61 -30.80 24.49
C GLY A 971 -18.23 -30.56 23.11
N GLU A 972 -19.06 -29.53 22.92
CA GLU A 972 -19.55 -29.12 21.61
C GLU A 972 -18.52 -28.35 20.79
N ASP A 973 -17.45 -27.86 21.43
CA ASP A 973 -16.36 -27.15 20.74
C ASP A 973 -15.34 -28.16 20.18
N ASP A 974 -15.13 -28.12 18.85
CA ASP A 974 -14.20 -29.02 18.14
C ASP A 974 -12.79 -29.06 18.76
N PHE A 975 -12.30 -27.96 19.33
CA PHE A 975 -10.98 -27.93 19.97
C PHE A 975 -10.94 -28.72 21.24
N PHE A 976 -12.00 -28.65 22.03
CA PHE A 976 -12.11 -29.47 23.28
C PHE A 976 -12.26 -30.93 22.96
N THR A 977 -13.16 -31.32 22.06
CA THR A 977 -13.39 -32.70 21.66
C THR A 977 -12.08 -33.39 21.29
N VAL A 978 -11.27 -32.79 20.39
CA VAL A 978 -10.01 -33.41 19.98
C VAL A 978 -8.93 -33.38 21.07
N THR A 979 -8.89 -32.31 21.88
CA THR A 979 -7.90 -32.20 22.96
C THR A 979 -8.17 -33.20 24.07
N ILE A 980 -9.45 -33.38 24.47
CA ILE A 980 -9.89 -34.39 25.40
C ILE A 980 -9.54 -35.78 24.88
N ALA A 981 -9.92 -36.14 23.66
CA ALA A 981 -9.58 -37.41 23.04
C ALA A 981 -8.07 -37.67 22.97
N SER A 982 -7.28 -36.62 22.69
CA SER A 982 -5.81 -36.73 22.64
C SER A 982 -5.17 -36.96 24.02
N SER A 983 -5.86 -36.65 25.11
CA SER A 983 -5.39 -36.81 26.49
C SER A 983 -5.76 -38.15 27.12
N LEU A 984 -6.49 -39.01 26.40
CA LEU A 984 -6.88 -40.34 26.86
C LEU A 984 -5.72 -41.34 26.69
N SER A 985 -4.92 -41.54 27.74
CA SER A 985 -4.09 -42.74 27.85
C SER A 985 -4.93 -43.94 28.26
N THR A 986 -4.44 -45.16 28.09
CA THR A 986 -5.18 -46.39 28.47
C THR A 986 -5.72 -46.32 29.91
N ASP A 987 -4.91 -45.87 30.86
CA ASP A 987 -5.30 -45.80 32.28
C ASP A 987 -6.33 -44.68 32.51
N ILE A 988 -6.22 -43.57 31.84
CA ILE A 988 -7.16 -42.45 31.91
C ILE A 988 -8.49 -42.84 31.25
N ALA A 989 -8.47 -43.50 30.12
CA ALA A 989 -9.65 -43.98 29.42
C ALA A 989 -10.47 -44.96 30.31
N ALA A 990 -9.78 -45.92 30.95
CA ALA A 990 -10.44 -46.82 31.90
C ALA A 990 -11.06 -46.08 33.12
N ALA A 991 -10.38 -45.04 33.62
CA ALA A 991 -10.89 -44.22 34.72
C ALA A 991 -12.07 -43.33 34.27
N VAL A 992 -12.05 -42.83 33.03
CA VAL A 992 -13.15 -42.06 32.41
C VAL A 992 -14.39 -42.95 32.25
N ALA A 993 -14.24 -44.15 31.69
CA ALA A 993 -15.35 -45.11 31.57
C ALA A 993 -16.00 -45.41 32.94
N ALA A 994 -15.17 -45.70 33.96
CA ALA A 994 -15.68 -45.92 35.33
C ALA A 994 -16.37 -44.66 35.91
N SER A 995 -15.87 -43.47 35.61
CA SER A 995 -16.47 -42.21 36.07
C SER A 995 -17.85 -41.96 35.41
N ILE A 996 -17.99 -42.26 34.12
CA ILE A 996 -19.25 -42.15 33.36
C ILE A 996 -20.26 -43.18 33.85
N GLU A 997 -19.86 -44.45 34.05
CA GLU A 997 -20.74 -45.49 34.60
C GLU A 997 -21.27 -45.09 35.99
N ALA A 998 -20.42 -44.60 36.89
CA ALA A 998 -20.83 -44.14 38.22
C ALA A 998 -21.83 -42.97 38.15
N ARG A 999 -21.68 -42.09 37.17
CA ARG A 999 -22.59 -40.95 36.91
C ARG A 999 -23.98 -41.45 36.42
N TRP A 1000 -24.02 -42.40 35.48
CA TRP A 1000 -25.26 -42.97 34.99
C TRP A 1000 -26.02 -43.73 36.12
N ALA A 1001 -25.30 -44.49 36.93
CA ALA A 1001 -25.86 -45.14 38.11
C ALA A 1001 -26.48 -44.14 39.11
N GLY A 1002 -25.95 -42.93 39.19
CA GLY A 1002 -26.43 -41.83 40.05
C GLY A 1002 -27.54 -40.98 39.42
N GLY A 1003 -28.07 -41.32 38.21
CA GLY A 1003 -29.18 -40.64 37.54
C GLY A 1003 -28.74 -39.35 36.79
N GLY A 1004 -27.49 -39.24 36.39
CA GLY A 1004 -26.98 -38.13 35.55
C GLY A 1004 -27.60 -38.13 34.16
N ARG A 1005 -27.69 -36.94 33.52
CA ARG A 1005 -28.21 -36.80 32.14
C ARG A 1005 -27.18 -37.31 31.14
N GLU A 1006 -27.67 -37.96 30.08
CA GLU A 1006 -26.92 -38.23 28.86
C GLU A 1006 -26.59 -36.91 28.14
N SER A 1007 -25.37 -36.75 27.62
CA SER A 1007 -25.00 -35.68 26.65
C SER A 1007 -24.25 -36.32 25.49
N THR A 1008 -24.42 -35.82 24.27
CA THR A 1008 -23.74 -36.31 23.06
C THR A 1008 -22.21 -36.27 23.22
N ALA A 1009 -21.69 -35.26 23.88
CA ALA A 1009 -20.25 -35.13 24.14
C ALA A 1009 -19.70 -36.20 25.10
N ILE A 1010 -20.52 -36.69 26.04
CA ILE A 1010 -20.14 -37.82 26.92
C ILE A 1010 -20.21 -39.13 26.17
N ASP A 1011 -21.18 -39.28 25.25
CA ASP A 1011 -21.30 -40.46 24.39
C ASP A 1011 -20.09 -40.57 23.45
N ASP A 1012 -19.70 -39.45 22.82
CA ASP A 1012 -18.46 -39.35 22.03
C ASP A 1012 -17.21 -39.67 22.85
N LEU A 1013 -17.13 -39.16 24.09
CA LEU A 1013 -16.02 -39.47 25.00
C LEU A 1013 -15.99 -40.97 25.39
N THR A 1014 -17.16 -41.60 25.52
CA THR A 1014 -17.26 -43.04 25.80
C THR A 1014 -16.80 -43.88 24.62
N GLU A 1015 -17.11 -43.48 23.39
CA GLU A 1015 -16.62 -44.13 22.18
C GLU A 1015 -15.09 -44.00 22.05
N ALA A 1016 -14.53 -42.83 22.44
CA ALA A 1016 -13.11 -42.53 22.36
C ALA A 1016 -12.30 -43.21 23.48
N ALA A 1017 -12.90 -43.51 24.65
CA ALA A 1017 -12.29 -44.16 25.76
C ALA A 1017 -12.31 -45.70 25.61
#